data_650b63f8eaf2581032026cd0354715c6
#
_entry.id   650b63f8eaf2581032026cd0354715c6
#
_cell.length_a   1.000
_cell.length_b   1.000
_cell.length_c   1.000
_cell.angle_alpha   90.00
_cell.angle_beta   90.00
_cell.angle_gamma   90.00
#
_symmetry.space_group_name_H-M   'P 1'
#
loop_
_entity.id
_entity.type
_entity.pdbx_description
1 polymer ?
#
loop_
_entity_poly.entity_id
_entity_poly.type
_entity_poly.pdbx_seq_one_letter_code
_entity_poly.pdbx_strand_id
1 'polypeptide(L)'
;MALNSESSINLIDLLCEGPIDGIVGNRKGVFLDETPANKKSVGSSDFELRRGTERQTPIELSDKFADSNTTIISVDTQVGENYSETLDANNQVVEAKFGNGSVFQAVADTEVDYVRLLFTIPKLFSTAVEGLARGQLFPAKIRIRVKITSKSKETFIVRFNGEEYKEIAGISTSNYQYQTPKIPLRGEGPWIIKVSKILFKDSIPGDDREGAFEIRTFDFEETPENTPLANGRGDTLVWTSIIAGKDVKTTYKHTACVGLSLSVDEFNTVPSRAYEIRGMKVQIPENAIAKSDGRLSYDSRKAFNGKLKSRHYTTCPVCCFYDMATNSRYGAGDFISKDELSWVDLIELSKYCNELITTSDGTQEPRFAINTVIASQAEAFSVLQDLASVFRGMIYWKSDTIQVAGDHGVLGDKTAALDPVHLFTNSNVVGGGFSYSGASLKTRSTRVRVRYNDPNNFYRPDFVVIENRELVNKYGFQIREIVAFGCTSKSQAQRMGKWVLASEETEGETVTFAVGLEGLMVMPGQVFAVSDAMRQGARLAGRISASTTTSVTADQAITLPTGTGPQLSCVLADGTTETKTISSVANNVINVSAAFSSAPQVQTVYSIEASNVKHQKFRCLAIGEGENGTYSITGVQHVDGIYNVVESENALLQFADITLFDEAPLAPVDLTFTAAEVVKDRNTTIRLTASWSRGSSITSVSFFVKYKIGDGNFVESTTTNTSFNIENVPPGTLVTFKVRGVGPAPRNKRSVVATTQIKVPRPTRKCPNPKNVTIDADGKGKATLRWQIDFTGVE
;
A
#
# COMPACT_ATOMS: atom_id res chain seq x y z
N MET A 1 32.98 -28.74 7.84
CA MET A 1 31.70 -27.96 7.66
C MET A 1 30.77 -28.79 6.81
N ALA A 2 29.49 -28.88 7.18
CA ALA A 2 28.49 -29.47 6.30
C ALA A 2 28.25 -28.51 5.11
N LEU A 3 28.17 -29.07 3.91
CA LEU A 3 27.81 -28.33 2.70
C LEU A 3 26.30 -28.47 2.50
N ASN A 4 25.59 -27.33 2.53
CA ASN A 4 24.16 -27.24 2.20
C ASN A 4 24.02 -26.45 0.91
N SER A 5 23.11 -26.87 0.04
CA SER A 5 22.73 -26.08 -1.13
C SER A 5 21.74 -25.02 -0.68
N GLU A 6 22.06 -23.75 -0.93
CA GLU A 6 21.15 -22.62 -0.70
C GLU A 6 20.49 -22.25 -2.02
N SER A 7 19.18 -22.23 -2.03
CA SER A 7 18.39 -21.78 -3.18
C SER A 7 17.70 -20.44 -2.84
N SER A 8 17.64 -19.56 -3.81
CA SER A 8 16.97 -18.26 -3.65
C SER A 8 15.93 -18.00 -4.73
N ILE A 9 14.86 -17.35 -4.35
CA ILE A 9 13.84 -16.79 -5.26
C ILE A 9 14.20 -15.33 -5.48
N ASN A 10 14.49 -14.97 -6.72
CA ASN A 10 14.82 -13.59 -7.07
C ASN A 10 13.66 -12.97 -7.84
N LEU A 11 13.24 -11.77 -7.45
CA LEU A 11 12.06 -11.08 -7.95
C LEU A 11 12.38 -9.63 -8.29
N ILE A 12 11.79 -9.14 -9.39
CA ILE A 12 11.72 -7.70 -9.68
C ILE A 12 10.24 -7.34 -9.74
N ASP A 13 9.80 -6.48 -8.84
CA ASP A 13 8.45 -5.91 -8.86
C ASP A 13 8.51 -4.48 -9.42
N LEU A 14 7.73 -4.23 -10.45
CA LEU A 14 7.50 -2.89 -10.97
C LEU A 14 6.38 -2.24 -10.14
N LEU A 15 6.67 -1.10 -9.52
CA LEU A 15 5.76 -0.48 -8.56
C LEU A 15 4.82 0.53 -9.22
N CYS A 16 5.39 1.53 -9.84
CA CYS A 16 4.63 2.62 -10.45
C CYS A 16 5.54 3.50 -11.32
N GLU A 17 4.96 4.47 -12.00
CA GLU A 17 5.66 5.57 -12.66
C GLU A 17 6.48 6.37 -11.64
N GLY A 18 7.62 6.89 -12.05
CA GLY A 18 8.54 7.65 -11.19
C GLY A 18 8.87 9.05 -11.72
N PRO A 19 9.68 9.80 -11.01
CA PRO A 19 10.42 9.40 -9.82
C PRO A 19 9.59 9.47 -8.53
N ILE A 20 9.67 8.42 -7.72
CA ILE A 20 9.07 8.37 -6.38
C ILE A 20 10.03 8.91 -5.30
N ASP A 21 9.51 9.25 -4.13
CA ASP A 21 10.36 9.60 -2.99
C ASP A 21 11.04 8.38 -2.38
N GLY A 22 10.35 7.25 -2.35
CA GLY A 22 10.89 5.97 -1.90
C GLY A 22 9.88 5.07 -1.20
N ILE A 23 10.38 4.10 -0.45
CA ILE A 23 9.58 3.21 0.39
C ILE A 23 9.70 3.69 1.85
N VAL A 24 8.56 3.73 2.57
CA VAL A 24 8.48 4.17 3.96
C VAL A 24 9.36 3.27 4.84
N GLY A 25 10.33 3.88 5.53
CA GLY A 25 11.24 3.11 6.38
C GLY A 25 12.09 2.06 5.65
N ASN A 26 12.22 2.18 4.32
CA ASN A 26 12.98 1.25 3.49
C ASN A 26 12.40 -0.19 3.60
N ARG A 27 13.18 -1.22 3.97
CA ARG A 27 12.68 -2.60 4.12
C ARG A 27 11.53 -2.76 5.13
N LYS A 28 11.31 -1.80 6.03
CA LYS A 28 10.16 -1.83 6.95
C LYS A 28 8.83 -1.63 6.24
N GLY A 29 8.82 -0.88 5.15
CA GLY A 29 7.64 -0.63 4.32
C GLY A 29 7.47 -1.64 3.18
N VAL A 30 8.27 -2.71 3.15
CA VAL A 30 8.06 -3.88 2.30
C VAL A 30 7.45 -4.98 3.15
N PHE A 31 6.32 -5.51 2.72
CA PHE A 31 5.60 -6.55 3.45
C PHE A 31 5.56 -7.83 2.62
N LEU A 32 5.91 -8.94 3.27
CA LEU A 32 5.83 -10.30 2.75
C LEU A 32 4.80 -11.05 3.58
N ASP A 33 3.71 -11.47 2.97
CA ASP A 33 2.55 -12.05 3.66
C ASP A 33 2.12 -11.19 4.88
N GLU A 34 1.94 -9.88 4.63
CA GLU A 34 1.56 -8.86 5.64
C GLU A 34 2.57 -8.67 6.79
N THR A 35 3.76 -9.28 6.71
CA THR A 35 4.84 -9.10 7.69
C THR A 35 5.94 -8.22 7.10
N PRO A 36 6.44 -7.20 7.82
CA PRO A 36 7.53 -6.38 7.34
C PRO A 36 8.78 -7.20 7.00
N ALA A 37 9.39 -6.98 5.85
CA ALA A 37 10.53 -7.74 5.34
C ALA A 37 11.75 -7.69 6.27
N ASN A 38 11.92 -6.61 7.05
CA ASN A 38 13.00 -6.51 8.03
C ASN A 38 12.82 -7.43 9.26
N LYS A 39 11.66 -8.05 9.43
CA LYS A 39 11.37 -9.08 10.43
C LYS A 39 11.47 -10.51 9.88
N LYS A 40 11.76 -10.64 8.59
CA LYS A 40 12.05 -11.86 7.87
C LYS A 40 13.54 -11.91 7.57
N SER A 41 14.05 -13.02 7.09
CA SER A 41 15.48 -13.21 6.77
C SER A 41 15.92 -12.46 5.49
N VAL A 42 15.29 -11.33 5.17
CA VAL A 42 15.69 -10.49 4.04
C VAL A 42 16.78 -9.52 4.47
N GLY A 43 18.02 -9.79 4.06
CA GLY A 43 19.17 -8.95 4.33
C GLY A 43 19.14 -7.60 3.61
N SER A 44 20.08 -6.70 3.95
CA SER A 44 20.21 -5.43 3.21
C SER A 44 20.76 -5.64 1.80
N SER A 45 21.54 -6.69 1.59
CA SER A 45 22.06 -7.12 0.30
C SER A 45 21.01 -7.80 -0.60
N ASP A 46 19.86 -8.15 -0.05
CA ASP A 46 18.79 -8.88 -0.73
C ASP A 46 17.63 -7.97 -1.13
N PHE A 47 17.82 -6.68 -1.00
CA PHE A 47 16.86 -5.64 -1.31
C PHE A 47 17.51 -4.47 -2.04
N GLU A 48 16.97 -4.13 -3.19
CA GLU A 48 17.35 -2.94 -3.95
C GLU A 48 16.12 -2.18 -4.41
N LEU A 49 16.19 -0.85 -4.33
CA LEU A 49 15.16 0.07 -4.82
C LEU A 49 15.71 0.94 -5.95
N ARG A 50 14.98 1.00 -7.06
CA ARG A 50 15.14 2.02 -8.10
C ARG A 50 13.90 2.90 -8.08
N ARG A 51 14.10 4.21 -8.04
CA ARG A 51 13.02 5.19 -7.79
C ARG A 51 12.28 5.64 -9.05
N GLY A 52 12.58 5.12 -10.20
CA GLY A 52 11.96 5.54 -11.46
C GLY A 52 12.55 6.82 -12.03
N THR A 53 13.85 7.04 -11.90
CA THR A 53 14.52 8.18 -12.53
C THR A 53 14.87 7.88 -14.00
N GLU A 54 15.03 8.92 -14.82
CA GLU A 54 15.40 8.78 -16.22
C GLU A 54 16.77 8.09 -16.41
N ARG A 55 17.72 8.35 -15.48
CA ARG A 55 19.10 7.85 -15.54
C ARG A 55 19.39 6.78 -14.49
N GLN A 56 18.36 6.03 -14.07
CA GLN A 56 18.60 4.97 -13.10
C GLN A 56 19.42 3.82 -13.67
N THR A 57 20.21 3.19 -12.79
CA THR A 57 20.99 2.01 -13.12
C THR A 57 20.11 0.74 -13.04
N PRO A 58 20.50 -0.35 -13.71
CA PRO A 58 19.87 -1.65 -13.52
C PRO A 58 19.90 -2.08 -12.04
N ILE A 59 19.01 -2.99 -11.66
CA ILE A 59 19.07 -3.65 -10.35
C ILE A 59 20.28 -4.58 -10.34
N GLU A 60 21.20 -4.42 -9.40
CA GLU A 60 22.44 -5.21 -9.29
C GLU A 60 22.16 -6.64 -8.84
N LEU A 61 21.11 -6.86 -8.03
CA LEU A 61 20.59 -8.20 -7.75
C LEU A 61 20.27 -8.98 -9.03
N SER A 62 20.19 -8.31 -10.19
CA SER A 62 19.95 -8.94 -11.49
C SER A 62 20.98 -10.01 -11.84
N ASP A 63 22.19 -9.93 -11.29
CA ASP A 63 23.18 -10.99 -11.47
C ASP A 63 22.73 -12.35 -10.90
N LYS A 64 21.78 -12.33 -9.95
CA LYS A 64 21.13 -13.51 -9.37
C LYS A 64 19.87 -13.95 -10.15
N PHE A 65 19.31 -13.10 -11.02
CA PHE A 65 18.12 -13.47 -11.79
C PHE A 65 18.50 -14.38 -12.96
N ALA A 66 17.73 -15.44 -13.15
CA ALA A 66 17.71 -16.14 -14.41
C ALA A 66 16.97 -15.22 -15.40
N ASP A 67 17.70 -14.74 -16.42
CA ASP A 67 17.06 -13.91 -17.44
C ASP A 67 16.01 -14.73 -18.18
N SER A 68 14.91 -14.09 -18.57
CA SER A 68 13.81 -14.71 -19.31
C SER A 68 14.23 -15.28 -20.68
N ASN A 69 15.41 -14.93 -21.17
CA ASN A 69 16.02 -15.39 -22.41
C ASN A 69 17.19 -16.33 -22.16
N THR A 70 17.08 -17.26 -21.23
CA THR A 70 18.11 -18.26 -21.01
C THR A 70 17.77 -19.57 -21.73
N THR A 71 18.76 -20.11 -22.43
CA THR A 71 18.70 -21.46 -22.98
C THR A 71 19.43 -22.41 -22.04
N ILE A 72 18.77 -23.48 -21.61
CA ILE A 72 19.38 -24.50 -20.78
C ILE A 72 19.88 -25.57 -21.72
N ILE A 73 21.20 -25.84 -21.68
CA ILE A 73 21.86 -26.90 -22.41
C ILE A 73 22.21 -28.00 -21.41
N SER A 74 21.52 -29.15 -21.49
CA SER A 74 21.84 -30.30 -20.66
C SER A 74 23.18 -30.89 -21.06
N VAL A 75 23.99 -31.22 -20.06
CA VAL A 75 25.29 -31.87 -20.25
C VAL A 75 25.29 -33.23 -19.58
N ASP A 76 24.81 -33.29 -18.33
CA ASP A 76 24.63 -34.48 -17.48
C ASP A 76 25.82 -35.50 -17.58
N THR A 77 27.04 -34.96 -17.55
CA THR A 77 28.24 -35.73 -17.76
C THR A 77 29.15 -35.63 -16.56
N GLN A 78 29.66 -36.75 -16.10
CA GLN A 78 30.67 -36.78 -15.01
C GLN A 78 31.98 -36.12 -15.49
N VAL A 79 32.50 -35.21 -14.68
CA VAL A 79 33.75 -34.51 -14.92
C VAL A 79 34.88 -35.24 -14.16
N GLY A 80 35.81 -35.77 -14.88
CA GLY A 80 36.90 -36.56 -14.33
C GLY A 80 36.49 -38.00 -14.06
N GLU A 81 37.27 -38.94 -14.53
CA GLU A 81 37.15 -40.32 -14.12
C GLU A 81 37.70 -40.48 -12.70
N ASN A 82 37.24 -41.53 -11.99
CA ASN A 82 37.77 -41.88 -10.69
C ASN A 82 39.26 -42.24 -10.85
N TYR A 83 40.03 -41.64 -9.97
CA TYR A 83 41.43 -42.07 -9.82
C TYR A 83 41.46 -43.56 -9.44
N SER A 84 42.20 -44.34 -10.17
CA SER A 84 42.44 -45.76 -9.86
C SER A 84 43.93 -46.00 -9.64
N GLU A 85 44.24 -46.51 -8.47
CA GLU A 85 45.59 -47.00 -8.15
C GLU A 85 45.63 -48.49 -8.21
N THR A 86 46.68 -49.01 -8.83
CA THR A 86 47.04 -50.40 -8.66
C THR A 86 48.14 -50.46 -7.61
N LEU A 87 47.89 -51.16 -6.52
CA LEU A 87 48.81 -51.30 -5.42
C LEU A 87 49.58 -52.62 -5.60
N ASP A 88 50.86 -52.64 -5.23
CA ASP A 88 51.66 -53.84 -5.10
C ASP A 88 51.33 -54.58 -3.77
N ALA A 89 52.02 -55.76 -3.61
CA ALA A 89 51.88 -56.60 -2.40
C ALA A 89 52.31 -55.90 -1.07
N ASN A 90 52.97 -54.76 -1.22
CA ASN A 90 53.43 -53.94 -0.06
C ASN A 90 52.60 -52.66 0.12
N ASN A 91 51.40 -52.53 -0.52
CA ASN A 91 50.54 -51.34 -0.50
C ASN A 91 51.18 -50.08 -1.09
N GLN A 92 52.19 -50.24 -1.97
CA GLN A 92 52.77 -49.13 -2.71
C GLN A 92 52.09 -48.96 -4.06
N VAL A 93 51.83 -47.73 -4.49
CA VAL A 93 51.18 -47.41 -5.77
C VAL A 93 52.14 -47.77 -6.91
N VAL A 94 51.84 -48.83 -7.69
CA VAL A 94 52.64 -49.30 -8.85
C VAL A 94 52.14 -48.61 -10.13
N GLU A 95 50.90 -48.34 -10.22
CA GLU A 95 50.29 -47.63 -11.39
C GLU A 95 49.17 -46.73 -10.94
N ALA A 96 49.26 -45.46 -11.30
CA ALA A 96 48.15 -44.50 -11.11
C ALA A 96 47.54 -44.14 -12.49
N LYS A 97 46.31 -44.52 -12.74
CA LYS A 97 45.58 -44.12 -13.95
C LYS A 97 44.72 -42.92 -13.72
N PHE A 98 45.05 -41.88 -14.48
CA PHE A 98 44.26 -40.67 -14.51
C PHE A 98 43.48 -40.64 -15.84
N GLY A 99 42.17 -40.75 -15.81
CA GLY A 99 41.38 -40.57 -17.00
C GLY A 99 41.48 -39.13 -17.50
N ASN A 100 41.24 -38.89 -18.77
CA ASN A 100 41.18 -37.56 -19.39
C ASN A 100 39.91 -36.82 -18.92
N GLY A 101 39.91 -36.33 -17.69
CA GLY A 101 38.74 -35.86 -16.96
C GLY A 101 38.17 -34.52 -17.34
N SER A 102 38.36 -34.13 -18.61
CA SER A 102 37.74 -32.84 -19.07
C SER A 102 36.53 -33.12 -19.93
N VAL A 103 35.46 -32.41 -19.64
CA VAL A 103 34.21 -32.42 -20.43
C VAL A 103 34.13 -31.13 -21.25
N PHE A 104 33.72 -31.26 -22.51
CA PHE A 104 33.59 -30.16 -23.45
C PHE A 104 32.13 -30.04 -23.89
N GLN A 105 31.62 -28.83 -23.88
CA GLN A 105 30.30 -28.55 -24.41
C GLN A 105 30.33 -27.24 -25.22
N ALA A 106 29.68 -27.28 -26.40
CA ALA A 106 29.56 -26.10 -27.24
C ALA A 106 28.31 -25.28 -26.85
N VAL A 107 28.46 -23.96 -26.89
CA VAL A 107 27.36 -23.00 -26.88
C VAL A 107 27.25 -22.47 -28.31
N ALA A 108 26.27 -22.99 -29.05
CA ALA A 108 26.11 -22.69 -30.46
C ALA A 108 25.47 -21.33 -30.76
N ASP A 109 24.63 -20.85 -29.84
CA ASP A 109 23.98 -19.54 -29.97
C ASP A 109 25.01 -18.42 -29.82
N THR A 110 25.18 -17.65 -30.90
CA THR A 110 26.15 -16.55 -30.98
C THR A 110 25.69 -15.25 -30.34
N GLU A 111 24.44 -15.19 -29.94
CA GLU A 111 23.87 -13.98 -29.32
C GLU A 111 23.89 -14.00 -27.78
N VAL A 112 24.56 -15.01 -27.20
CA VAL A 112 24.68 -15.16 -25.74
C VAL A 112 25.80 -14.29 -25.20
N ASP A 113 25.52 -13.54 -24.11
CA ASP A 113 26.50 -12.66 -23.46
C ASP A 113 27.23 -13.34 -22.31
N TYR A 114 26.58 -14.32 -21.65
CA TYR A 114 27.14 -15.01 -20.49
C TYR A 114 26.66 -16.45 -20.39
N VAL A 115 27.39 -17.25 -19.61
CA VAL A 115 26.95 -18.58 -19.20
C VAL A 115 27.03 -18.73 -17.68
N ARG A 116 26.19 -19.61 -17.14
CA ARG A 116 26.32 -20.18 -15.79
C ARG A 116 26.41 -21.69 -15.93
N LEU A 117 27.28 -22.30 -15.15
CA LEU A 117 27.45 -23.74 -15.16
C LEU A 117 26.86 -24.32 -13.89
N LEU A 118 26.01 -25.32 -14.02
CA LEU A 118 25.42 -26.05 -12.90
C LEU A 118 26.15 -27.38 -12.73
N PHE A 119 26.64 -27.60 -11.52
CA PHE A 119 27.30 -28.81 -11.11
C PHE A 119 26.51 -29.49 -10.00
N THR A 120 26.44 -30.81 -10.08
CA THR A 120 25.88 -31.66 -9.03
C THR A 120 26.99 -32.53 -8.46
N ILE A 121 27.13 -32.52 -7.17
CA ILE A 121 28.06 -33.36 -6.41
C ILE A 121 27.19 -34.29 -5.54
N PRO A 122 26.98 -35.53 -5.95
CA PRO A 122 26.08 -36.45 -5.24
C PRO A 122 26.50 -36.71 -3.81
N LYS A 123 27.81 -36.77 -3.57
CA LYS A 123 28.39 -36.90 -2.25
C LYS A 123 29.78 -36.27 -2.24
N LEU A 124 30.11 -35.61 -1.13
CA LEU A 124 31.43 -35.04 -0.91
C LEU A 124 31.91 -35.39 0.51
N PHE A 125 32.70 -36.37 0.62
CA PHE A 125 33.33 -36.79 1.87
C PHE A 125 34.49 -37.75 1.63
N SER A 126 35.29 -37.97 2.65
CA SER A 126 36.28 -39.03 2.77
C SER A 126 35.99 -39.86 4.02
N THR A 127 36.30 -41.14 4.00
CA THR A 127 36.12 -42.01 5.18
C THR A 127 37.45 -42.60 5.62
N ALA A 128 37.65 -42.65 6.93
CA ALA A 128 38.77 -43.40 7.48
C ALA A 128 38.52 -44.93 7.39
N VAL A 129 39.50 -45.66 6.95
CA VAL A 129 39.42 -47.12 6.70
C VAL A 129 39.97 -47.97 7.85
N GLU A 130 40.96 -47.44 8.54
CA GLU A 130 41.63 -48.13 9.65
C GLU A 130 41.72 -47.23 10.91
N GLY A 131 41.93 -47.82 12.05
CA GLY A 131 42.10 -47.16 13.32
C GLY A 131 40.79 -46.84 14.06
N LEU A 132 40.89 -46.08 15.16
CA LEU A 132 39.77 -45.72 16.07
C LEU A 132 38.67 -44.88 15.38
N ALA A 133 38.97 -44.22 14.25
CA ALA A 133 38.05 -43.38 13.49
C ALA A 133 37.40 -44.08 12.26
N ARG A 134 37.48 -45.41 12.19
CA ARG A 134 36.93 -46.19 11.05
C ARG A 134 35.47 -45.88 10.81
N GLY A 135 35.14 -45.46 9.58
CA GLY A 135 33.75 -45.08 9.16
C GLY A 135 33.38 -43.64 9.50
N GLN A 136 34.22 -42.86 10.18
CA GLN A 136 33.98 -41.43 10.38
C GLN A 136 34.13 -40.66 9.05
N LEU A 137 33.24 -39.69 8.82
CA LEU A 137 33.28 -38.84 7.64
C LEU A 137 34.19 -37.63 7.86
N PHE A 138 35.06 -37.36 6.92
CA PHE A 138 35.96 -36.23 6.89
C PHE A 138 35.63 -35.33 5.68
N PRO A 139 35.90 -34.00 5.78
CA PRO A 139 35.73 -33.11 4.67
C PRO A 139 36.56 -33.52 3.47
N ALA A 140 35.96 -33.44 2.28
CA ALA A 140 36.66 -33.57 1.01
C ALA A 140 36.66 -32.26 0.23
N LYS A 141 37.57 -32.13 -0.73
CA LYS A 141 37.72 -30.95 -1.58
C LYS A 141 37.66 -31.33 -3.07
N ILE A 142 37.00 -30.52 -3.85
CA ILE A 142 36.97 -30.56 -5.32
C ILE A 142 37.43 -29.23 -5.83
N ARG A 143 38.33 -29.19 -6.84
CA ARG A 143 38.67 -27.97 -7.59
C ARG A 143 38.21 -28.11 -9.01
N ILE A 144 37.47 -27.12 -9.49
CA ILE A 144 36.90 -27.07 -10.81
C ILE A 144 37.56 -25.94 -11.60
N ARG A 145 38.18 -26.27 -12.74
CA ARG A 145 38.71 -25.28 -13.69
C ARG A 145 37.81 -25.20 -14.90
N VAL A 146 37.50 -24.00 -15.32
CA VAL A 146 36.68 -23.73 -16.50
C VAL A 146 37.54 -22.95 -17.49
N LYS A 147 37.62 -23.44 -18.74
CA LYS A 147 38.23 -22.76 -19.88
C LYS A 147 37.18 -22.54 -20.94
N ILE A 148 37.17 -21.35 -21.54
CA ILE A 148 36.25 -21.01 -22.61
C ILE A 148 37.03 -20.56 -23.83
N THR A 149 36.75 -21.15 -24.97
CA THR A 149 37.38 -20.87 -26.24
C THR A 149 36.36 -20.32 -27.22
N SER A 150 36.62 -19.14 -27.78
CA SER A 150 35.81 -18.50 -28.82
C SER A 150 36.02 -19.08 -30.21
N LYS A 151 35.23 -18.65 -31.17
CA LYS A 151 35.38 -18.99 -32.61
C LYS A 151 36.76 -18.56 -33.15
N SER A 152 37.29 -17.46 -32.71
CA SER A 152 38.65 -16.96 -33.07
C SER A 152 39.77 -17.76 -32.43
N LYS A 153 39.50 -18.84 -31.71
CA LYS A 153 40.43 -19.68 -30.94
C LYS A 153 41.10 -18.93 -29.76
N GLU A 154 40.61 -17.79 -29.38
CA GLU A 154 40.98 -17.15 -28.13
C GLU A 154 40.46 -17.99 -26.95
N THR A 155 41.35 -18.35 -26.04
CA THR A 155 41.02 -19.13 -24.84
C THR A 155 41.27 -18.31 -23.58
N PHE A 156 40.33 -18.28 -22.68
CA PHE A 156 40.53 -17.69 -21.39
C PHE A 156 40.10 -18.68 -20.28
N ILE A 157 40.78 -18.55 -19.14
CA ILE A 157 40.46 -19.30 -17.92
C ILE A 157 39.54 -18.43 -17.07
N VAL A 158 38.46 -19.02 -16.60
CA VAL A 158 37.53 -18.34 -15.70
C VAL A 158 38.18 -18.25 -14.31
N ARG A 159 38.22 -17.01 -13.77
CA ARG A 159 38.75 -16.78 -12.42
C ARG A 159 37.62 -16.67 -11.40
N PHE A 160 37.76 -17.39 -10.30
CA PHE A 160 36.84 -17.38 -9.17
C PHE A 160 37.56 -16.71 -7.97
N ASN A 161 37.14 -15.50 -7.61
CA ASN A 161 37.79 -14.70 -6.56
C ASN A 161 39.31 -14.52 -6.75
N GLY A 162 39.73 -14.39 -8.02
CA GLY A 162 41.14 -14.25 -8.38
C GLY A 162 41.89 -15.54 -8.71
N GLU A 163 41.38 -16.68 -8.28
CA GLU A 163 41.96 -18.03 -8.53
C GLU A 163 41.43 -18.61 -9.85
N GLU A 164 42.29 -19.41 -10.52
CA GLU A 164 41.96 -20.05 -11.80
C GLU A 164 41.11 -21.31 -11.66
N TYR A 165 40.63 -21.56 -10.47
CA TYR A 165 39.75 -22.68 -10.14
C TYR A 165 38.74 -22.28 -9.07
N LYS A 166 37.62 -23.01 -9.00
CA LYS A 166 36.68 -22.93 -7.88
C LYS A 166 36.96 -24.15 -6.96
N GLU A 167 37.27 -23.89 -5.70
CA GLU A 167 37.35 -24.90 -4.66
C GLU A 167 35.99 -25.05 -3.99
N ILE A 168 35.53 -26.29 -3.85
CA ILE A 168 34.37 -26.69 -3.05
C ILE A 168 34.88 -27.66 -2.01
N ALA A 169 34.76 -27.32 -0.73
CA ALA A 169 35.31 -28.12 0.36
C ALA A 169 34.29 -28.31 1.47
N GLY A 170 34.14 -29.51 1.98
CA GLY A 170 33.23 -29.80 3.08
C GLY A 170 32.79 -31.26 3.14
N ILE A 171 31.72 -31.51 3.87
CA ILE A 171 31.05 -32.83 3.96
C ILE A 171 29.62 -32.65 3.44
N SER A 172 29.26 -33.49 2.44
CA SER A 172 27.89 -33.67 2.02
C SER A 172 27.60 -35.14 1.79
N THR A 173 26.55 -35.65 2.41
CA THR A 173 26.06 -37.03 2.23
C THR A 173 24.89 -37.12 1.27
N SER A 174 24.39 -35.98 0.80
CA SER A 174 23.30 -35.82 -0.20
C SER A 174 23.78 -34.99 -1.37
N ASN A 175 22.94 -34.89 -2.39
CA ASN A 175 23.26 -34.09 -3.58
C ASN A 175 23.49 -32.62 -3.18
N TYR A 176 24.68 -32.12 -3.46
CA TYR A 176 25.04 -30.72 -3.36
C TYR A 176 25.08 -30.13 -4.76
N GLN A 177 24.38 -29.02 -4.96
CA GLN A 177 24.38 -28.30 -6.23
C GLN A 177 25.18 -27.00 -6.09
N TYR A 178 26.05 -26.78 -7.06
CA TYR A 178 26.81 -25.55 -7.20
C TYR A 178 26.56 -24.91 -8.55
N GLN A 179 26.08 -23.69 -8.56
CA GLN A 179 25.95 -22.88 -9.76
C GLN A 179 27.03 -21.79 -9.75
N THR A 180 27.73 -21.64 -10.87
CA THR A 180 28.71 -20.55 -10.99
C THR A 180 28.02 -19.18 -11.04
N PRO A 181 28.70 -18.10 -10.63
CA PRO A 181 28.32 -16.76 -11.02
C PRO A 181 28.20 -16.62 -12.55
N LYS A 182 27.63 -15.51 -13.02
CA LYS A 182 27.64 -15.19 -14.46
C LYS A 182 29.09 -15.13 -14.96
N ILE A 183 29.40 -15.94 -15.96
CA ILE A 183 30.68 -15.95 -16.63
C ILE A 183 30.50 -15.22 -17.95
N PRO A 184 30.97 -13.97 -18.10
CA PRO A 184 30.84 -13.24 -19.35
C PRO A 184 31.63 -13.92 -20.46
N LEU A 185 31.00 -14.10 -21.61
CA LEU A 185 31.63 -14.62 -22.80
C LEU A 185 32.42 -13.53 -23.51
N ARG A 186 33.59 -13.88 -23.97
CA ARG A 186 34.49 -12.96 -24.71
C ARG A 186 34.72 -13.47 -26.13
N GLY A 187 34.89 -12.53 -27.05
CA GLY A 187 35.05 -12.84 -28.46
C GLY A 187 33.74 -13.25 -29.14
N GLU A 188 33.80 -13.64 -30.39
CA GLU A 188 32.62 -14.07 -31.17
C GLU A 188 32.30 -15.54 -30.93
N GLY A 189 31.01 -15.87 -30.84
CA GLY A 189 30.50 -17.24 -30.74
C GLY A 189 30.62 -17.98 -32.09
N PRO A 190 30.44 -19.27 -32.12
CA PRO A 190 30.16 -20.17 -30.99
C PRO A 190 31.36 -20.37 -30.05
N TRP A 191 31.05 -20.70 -28.78
CA TRP A 191 32.08 -20.96 -27.77
C TRP A 191 32.13 -22.44 -27.40
N ILE A 192 33.33 -22.89 -27.05
CA ILE A 192 33.54 -24.21 -26.47
C ILE A 192 33.96 -24.06 -25.01
N ILE A 193 33.15 -24.59 -24.12
CA ILE A 193 33.42 -24.60 -22.70
C ILE A 193 34.06 -25.92 -22.32
N LYS A 194 35.23 -25.86 -21.70
CA LYS A 194 35.95 -27.01 -21.17
C LYS A 194 35.91 -26.95 -19.65
N VAL A 195 35.37 -27.97 -19.02
CA VAL A 195 35.37 -28.15 -17.59
C VAL A 195 36.32 -29.26 -17.20
N SER A 196 37.20 -29.00 -16.26
CA SER A 196 38.18 -29.97 -15.77
C SER A 196 38.15 -30.05 -14.24
N LYS A 197 38.15 -31.23 -13.68
CA LYS A 197 38.40 -31.46 -12.26
C LYS A 197 39.91 -31.43 -12.04
N ILE A 198 40.42 -30.54 -11.18
CA ILE A 198 41.84 -30.49 -10.86
C ILE A 198 42.07 -31.40 -9.66
N LEU A 199 43.00 -32.34 -9.85
CA LEU A 199 43.47 -33.16 -8.76
C LEU A 199 44.60 -32.45 -8.00
N PHE A 200 44.69 -32.68 -6.73
CA PHE A 200 45.77 -32.14 -5.91
C PHE A 200 47.00 -33.06 -5.99
N LYS A 201 48.16 -32.47 -6.11
CA LYS A 201 49.42 -33.21 -6.12
C LYS A 201 49.88 -33.38 -4.66
N ASP A 202 49.92 -34.60 -4.18
CA ASP A 202 50.94 -34.94 -3.21
C ASP A 202 52.12 -35.50 -3.94
N SER A 203 53.26 -35.09 -3.51
CA SER A 203 54.55 -35.42 -4.12
C SER A 203 54.68 -36.89 -4.48
N ILE A 204 54.54 -37.20 -5.78
CA ILE A 204 55.19 -38.34 -6.35
C ILE A 204 56.59 -37.83 -6.68
N PRO A 205 57.66 -38.32 -6.01
CA PRO A 205 59.00 -37.92 -6.39
C PRO A 205 59.29 -38.38 -7.79
N GLY A 206 59.56 -37.44 -8.70
CA GLY A 206 60.12 -37.71 -10.02
C GLY A 206 59.22 -37.48 -11.25
N ASP A 207 58.06 -36.84 -11.18
CA ASP A 207 57.22 -36.53 -12.34
C ASP A 207 57.28 -35.02 -12.70
N ASP A 208 58.18 -34.70 -13.64
CA ASP A 208 58.43 -33.34 -14.16
C ASP A 208 57.47 -32.93 -15.31
N ARG A 209 56.33 -33.56 -15.48
CA ARG A 209 55.41 -33.23 -16.57
C ARG A 209 54.69 -31.93 -16.30
N GLU A 210 55.11 -30.88 -17.01
CA GLU A 210 54.49 -29.58 -17.01
C GLU A 210 52.99 -29.65 -17.31
N GLY A 211 52.12 -29.27 -16.37
CA GLY A 211 50.75 -28.91 -16.60
C GLY A 211 49.71 -30.00 -16.47
N ALA A 212 50.04 -31.24 -16.02
CA ALA A 212 49.07 -32.30 -16.00
C ALA A 212 48.33 -32.53 -14.68
N PHE A 213 49.01 -32.51 -13.55
CA PHE A 213 48.37 -33.08 -12.37
C PHE A 213 48.89 -32.48 -11.04
N GLU A 214 48.12 -31.71 -10.38
CA GLU A 214 48.24 -31.55 -8.92
C GLU A 214 47.48 -32.73 -8.30
N ILE A 215 48.21 -33.73 -7.83
CA ILE A 215 47.62 -34.79 -7.01
C ILE A 215 47.68 -34.34 -5.58
N ARG A 216 46.75 -34.61 -4.87
CA ARG A 216 46.23 -34.16 -3.67
C ARG A 216 46.87 -34.73 -2.38
N THR A 217 47.11 -33.88 -1.38
CA THR A 217 46.96 -34.21 0.04
C THR A 217 45.65 -33.70 0.55
N PHE A 218 45.07 -34.43 1.47
CA PHE A 218 44.08 -33.92 2.38
C PHE A 218 44.84 -33.19 3.49
N ASP A 219 45.02 -31.89 3.36
CA ASP A 219 45.36 -31.07 4.51
C ASP A 219 44.16 -31.05 5.46
N PHE A 220 44.14 -31.99 6.35
CA PHE A 220 43.28 -31.99 7.51
C PHE A 220 44.14 -31.57 8.71
N GLU A 221 43.93 -30.38 9.17
CA GLU A 221 44.53 -29.93 10.43
C GLU A 221 44.15 -30.77 11.67
N GLU A 222 43.23 -31.78 11.48
CA GLU A 222 42.69 -32.59 12.58
C GLU A 222 42.60 -34.08 12.30
N THR A 223 43.32 -34.64 11.32
CA THR A 223 43.42 -36.10 11.23
C THR A 223 44.43 -36.64 12.21
N PRO A 224 44.09 -37.65 13.00
CA PRO A 224 45.10 -38.34 13.83
C PRO A 224 46.21 -38.84 12.92
N GLU A 225 47.47 -38.55 13.28
CA GLU A 225 48.64 -39.07 12.57
C GLU A 225 48.46 -40.57 12.34
N ASN A 226 48.62 -41.04 11.09
CA ASN A 226 48.59 -42.44 10.65
C ASN A 226 47.23 -43.10 10.40
N THR A 227 46.22 -42.38 9.99
CA THR A 227 44.99 -43.02 9.48
C THR A 227 45.06 -43.15 7.97
N PRO A 228 45.19 -44.35 7.35
CA PRO A 228 45.17 -44.52 5.92
C PRO A 228 43.81 -44.13 5.37
N LEU A 229 43.82 -43.23 4.41
CA LEU A 229 42.60 -42.78 3.71
C LEU A 229 42.32 -43.82 2.63
N ALA A 230 41.26 -44.60 2.77
CA ALA A 230 40.89 -45.63 1.86
C ALA A 230 39.70 -45.32 0.99
N ASN A 231 39.49 -46.17 0.08
CA ASN A 231 38.53 -46.46 -1.02
C ASN A 231 37.04 -46.00 -0.83
N GLY A 232 36.67 -45.26 0.19
CA GLY A 232 35.32 -44.71 0.42
C GLY A 232 35.24 -43.22 0.11
N ARG A 233 35.48 -42.81 -1.14
CA ARG A 233 35.48 -41.43 -1.58
C ARG A 233 34.13 -41.02 -2.20
N GLY A 234 33.51 -40.01 -1.68
CA GLY A 234 32.42 -39.30 -2.37
C GLY A 234 32.96 -37.97 -2.89
N ASP A 235 33.52 -37.95 -4.13
CA ASP A 235 33.98 -36.71 -4.79
C ASP A 235 33.60 -36.69 -6.26
N THR A 236 32.52 -37.36 -6.60
CA THR A 236 31.98 -37.37 -7.96
C THR A 236 31.46 -35.98 -8.30
N LEU A 237 31.89 -35.43 -9.42
CA LEU A 237 31.43 -34.16 -9.98
C LEU A 237 30.68 -34.42 -11.28
N VAL A 238 29.44 -34.02 -11.34
CA VAL A 238 28.63 -34.05 -12.57
C VAL A 238 28.40 -32.63 -13.07
N TRP A 239 28.74 -32.33 -14.27
CA TRP A 239 28.35 -31.12 -14.94
C TRP A 239 26.95 -31.32 -15.51
N THR A 240 25.97 -30.75 -14.83
CA THR A 240 24.53 -30.99 -15.08
C THR A 240 24.05 -30.20 -16.27
N SER A 241 24.34 -28.90 -16.33
CA SER A 241 23.87 -28.06 -17.42
C SER A 241 24.66 -26.76 -17.59
N ILE A 242 24.46 -26.12 -18.73
CA ILE A 242 24.85 -24.76 -19.04
C ILE A 242 23.58 -23.93 -19.10
N ILE A 243 23.53 -22.84 -18.39
CA ILE A 243 22.51 -21.81 -18.54
C ILE A 243 23.16 -20.67 -19.34
N ALA A 244 22.80 -20.57 -20.62
CA ALA A 244 23.31 -19.56 -21.54
C ALA A 244 22.29 -18.42 -21.65
N GLY A 245 22.68 -17.18 -21.47
CA GLY A 245 21.77 -16.06 -21.44
C GLY A 245 22.31 -14.78 -22.05
N LYS A 246 21.39 -13.89 -22.41
CA LYS A 246 21.70 -12.50 -22.79
C LYS A 246 21.63 -11.63 -21.54
N ASP A 247 22.59 -10.73 -21.39
CA ASP A 247 22.63 -9.78 -20.28
C ASP A 247 21.76 -8.56 -20.63
N VAL A 248 20.45 -8.75 -20.58
CA VAL A 248 19.49 -7.67 -20.81
C VAL A 248 19.49 -6.76 -19.59
N LYS A 249 20.36 -5.76 -19.61
CA LYS A 249 20.42 -4.73 -18.55
C LYS A 249 19.24 -3.78 -18.69
N THR A 250 18.08 -4.22 -18.29
CA THR A 250 16.88 -3.39 -18.28
C THR A 250 16.94 -2.40 -17.13
N THR A 251 17.01 -1.14 -17.47
CA THR A 251 17.08 -0.06 -16.47
C THR A 251 15.71 0.36 -15.97
N TYR A 252 14.62 -0.05 -16.63
CA TYR A 252 13.24 0.36 -16.33
C TYR A 252 13.12 1.88 -16.13
N LYS A 253 13.67 2.66 -17.08
CA LYS A 253 13.62 4.13 -17.02
C LYS A 253 12.22 4.62 -16.68
N HIS A 254 12.15 5.62 -15.81
CA HIS A 254 10.92 6.23 -15.32
C HIS A 254 9.99 5.31 -14.52
N THR A 255 10.33 4.04 -14.33
CA THR A 255 9.53 3.10 -13.53
C THR A 255 10.23 2.79 -12.22
N ALA A 256 9.56 3.02 -11.12
CA ALA A 256 10.04 2.59 -9.81
C ALA A 256 9.94 1.08 -9.69
N CYS A 257 11.02 0.44 -9.27
CA CYS A 257 11.05 -1.01 -9.13
C CYS A 257 11.87 -1.45 -7.91
N VAL A 258 11.55 -2.65 -7.43
CA VAL A 258 12.21 -3.29 -6.29
C VAL A 258 12.75 -4.63 -6.72
N GLY A 259 14.03 -4.87 -6.44
CA GLY A 259 14.65 -6.19 -6.49
C GLY A 259 14.63 -6.84 -5.10
N LEU A 260 14.21 -8.09 -5.05
CA LEU A 260 14.19 -8.92 -3.84
C LEU A 260 14.87 -10.26 -4.11
N SER A 261 15.69 -10.72 -3.17
CA SER A 261 16.22 -12.07 -3.11
C SER A 261 15.71 -12.73 -1.84
N LEU A 262 14.96 -13.82 -1.97
CA LEU A 262 14.34 -14.54 -0.87
C LEU A 262 14.92 -15.94 -0.75
N SER A 263 15.23 -16.40 0.47
CA SER A 263 15.69 -17.77 0.72
C SER A 263 14.54 -18.77 0.57
N VAL A 264 14.77 -19.85 -0.15
CA VAL A 264 13.79 -20.95 -0.29
C VAL A 264 13.56 -21.68 1.03
N ASP A 265 14.54 -21.67 1.94
CA ASP A 265 14.40 -22.29 3.26
C ASP A 265 13.36 -21.57 4.13
N GLU A 266 13.13 -20.27 3.90
CA GLU A 266 12.13 -19.49 4.62
C GLU A 266 10.78 -19.40 3.86
N PHE A 267 10.82 -19.47 2.53
CA PHE A 267 9.66 -19.28 1.66
C PHE A 267 9.50 -20.48 0.71
N ASN A 268 8.63 -21.41 1.04
CA ASN A 268 8.32 -22.55 0.17
C ASN A 268 7.61 -22.15 -1.13
N THR A 269 6.98 -20.99 -1.15
CA THR A 269 6.30 -20.39 -2.31
C THR A 269 6.61 -18.90 -2.36
N VAL A 270 6.39 -18.29 -3.52
CA VAL A 270 6.51 -16.83 -3.68
C VAL A 270 5.49 -16.15 -2.77
N PRO A 271 5.92 -15.38 -1.74
CA PRO A 271 4.99 -14.72 -0.83
C PRO A 271 4.21 -13.61 -1.53
N SER A 272 3.04 -13.25 -1.00
CA SER A 272 2.36 -12.02 -1.40
C SER A 272 3.18 -10.80 -0.97
N ARG A 273 3.26 -9.79 -1.84
CA ARG A 273 4.09 -8.61 -1.59
C ARG A 273 3.25 -7.35 -1.59
N ALA A 274 3.52 -6.47 -0.63
CA ALA A 274 2.95 -5.15 -0.56
C ALA A 274 4.03 -4.12 -0.22
N TYR A 275 3.89 -2.91 -0.75
CA TYR A 275 4.88 -1.85 -0.63
C TYR A 275 4.20 -0.57 -0.15
N GLU A 276 4.64 -0.04 0.98
CA GLU A 276 4.23 1.28 1.44
C GLU A 276 5.15 2.33 0.84
N ILE A 277 4.67 2.99 -0.22
CA ILE A 277 5.49 3.94 -0.97
C ILE A 277 5.15 5.40 -0.64
N ARG A 278 6.16 6.25 -0.58
CA ARG A 278 6.01 7.69 -0.80
C ARG A 278 6.04 7.91 -2.29
N GLY A 279 4.88 8.26 -2.85
CA GLY A 279 4.62 8.25 -4.28
C GLY A 279 5.43 9.24 -5.10
N MET A 280 4.88 9.58 -6.24
CA MET A 280 5.56 10.42 -7.24
C MET A 280 5.90 11.80 -6.70
N LYS A 281 7.07 12.28 -7.11
CA LYS A 281 7.48 13.67 -6.88
C LYS A 281 6.88 14.55 -7.94
N VAL A 282 6.28 15.65 -7.52
CA VAL A 282 5.68 16.65 -8.41
C VAL A 282 6.32 18.03 -8.23
N GLN A 283 6.16 18.91 -9.20
CA GLN A 283 6.61 20.30 -9.08
C GLN A 283 5.75 21.02 -8.04
N ILE A 284 6.39 21.89 -7.23
CA ILE A 284 5.71 22.68 -6.21
C ILE A 284 6.03 24.17 -6.38
N PRO A 285 5.18 25.09 -5.90
CA PRO A 285 5.46 26.52 -5.95
C PRO A 285 6.80 26.90 -5.32
N GLU A 286 7.49 27.88 -5.90
CA GLU A 286 8.84 28.26 -5.44
C GLU A 286 8.87 28.75 -4.00
N ASN A 287 7.80 29.41 -3.54
CA ASN A 287 7.64 29.86 -2.16
C ASN A 287 7.12 28.81 -1.19
N ALA A 288 6.86 27.58 -1.65
CA ALA A 288 6.43 26.48 -0.80
C ALA A 288 7.64 25.67 -0.28
N ILE A 289 7.50 25.08 0.89
CA ILE A 289 8.48 24.18 1.53
C ILE A 289 7.79 22.83 1.77
N ALA A 290 8.28 21.76 1.13
CA ALA A 290 7.80 20.42 1.36
C ALA A 290 8.26 19.92 2.75
N LYS A 291 7.33 19.44 3.56
CA LYS A 291 7.58 18.81 4.86
C LYS A 291 7.73 17.29 4.71
N SER A 292 8.25 16.66 5.74
CA SER A 292 8.47 15.20 5.76
C SER A 292 7.18 14.38 5.70
N ASP A 293 6.05 14.94 6.09
CA ASP A 293 4.70 14.36 6.02
C ASP A 293 4.04 14.54 4.64
N GLY A 294 4.68 15.22 3.71
CA GLY A 294 4.16 15.54 2.37
C GLY A 294 3.37 16.85 2.29
N ARG A 295 3.09 17.49 3.42
CA ARG A 295 2.43 18.79 3.47
C ARG A 295 3.34 19.90 2.93
N LEU A 296 2.74 20.92 2.33
CA LEU A 296 3.45 22.14 1.96
C LEU A 296 3.23 23.22 3.05
N SER A 297 4.28 23.95 3.36
CA SER A 297 4.18 25.18 4.13
C SER A 297 4.65 26.35 3.26
N TYR A 298 3.96 27.47 3.36
CA TYR A 298 4.24 28.67 2.57
C TYR A 298 4.93 29.72 3.42
N ASP A 299 5.99 30.32 2.89
CA ASP A 299 6.66 31.45 3.52
C ASP A 299 5.81 32.71 3.29
N SER A 300 5.16 33.22 4.35
CA SER A 300 4.32 34.41 4.29
C SER A 300 5.08 35.67 3.85
N ARG A 301 6.41 35.69 3.96
CA ARG A 301 7.27 36.81 3.56
C ARG A 301 7.63 36.78 2.08
N LYS A 302 7.33 35.67 1.38
CA LYS A 302 7.63 35.50 -0.04
C LYS A 302 6.33 35.41 -0.82
N ALA A 303 6.01 36.45 -1.58
CA ALA A 303 4.94 36.37 -2.56
C ALA A 303 5.28 35.30 -3.61
N PHE A 304 4.26 34.65 -4.15
CA PHE A 304 4.43 33.72 -5.26
C PHE A 304 4.77 34.49 -6.54
N ASN A 305 5.80 34.09 -7.22
CA ASN A 305 6.35 34.76 -8.41
C ASN A 305 5.97 34.05 -9.73
N GLY A 306 5.00 33.12 -9.69
CA GLY A 306 4.56 32.34 -10.85
C GLY A 306 5.47 31.16 -11.20
N LYS A 307 6.59 30.95 -10.48
CA LYS A 307 7.56 29.87 -10.78
C LYS A 307 7.37 28.63 -9.91
N LEU A 308 7.65 27.50 -10.53
CA LEU A 308 7.71 26.21 -9.85
C LEU A 308 9.17 25.81 -9.66
N LYS A 309 9.45 25.09 -8.57
CA LYS A 309 10.76 24.50 -8.32
C LYS A 309 10.76 23.00 -8.62
N SER A 310 11.93 22.38 -8.45
CA SER A 310 12.16 20.95 -8.67
C SER A 310 11.11 20.06 -8.02
N ARG A 311 10.97 18.85 -8.53
CA ARG A 311 9.99 17.85 -8.05
C ARG A 311 10.26 17.42 -6.61
N HIS A 312 9.24 17.48 -5.77
CA HIS A 312 9.25 17.06 -4.37
C HIS A 312 8.09 16.13 -4.08
N TYR A 313 8.24 15.29 -3.07
CA TYR A 313 7.12 14.52 -2.53
C TYR A 313 6.16 15.46 -1.83
N THR A 314 4.89 15.38 -2.18
CA THR A 314 3.82 16.11 -1.50
C THR A 314 2.49 15.36 -1.60
N THR A 315 1.67 15.54 -0.58
CA THR A 315 0.27 15.08 -0.52
C THR A 315 -0.72 16.18 -0.89
N CYS A 316 -0.23 17.34 -1.35
CA CYS A 316 -1.09 18.46 -1.78
C CYS A 316 -1.89 18.09 -3.03
N PRO A 317 -3.24 18.03 -2.95
CA PRO A 317 -4.05 17.61 -4.08
C PRO A 317 -3.98 18.55 -5.28
N VAL A 318 -3.77 19.85 -5.06
CA VAL A 318 -3.64 20.85 -6.13
C VAL A 318 -2.34 20.64 -6.93
N CYS A 319 -1.24 20.29 -6.27
CA CYS A 319 0.01 19.97 -6.95
C CYS A 319 -0.10 18.67 -7.77
N CYS A 320 -0.79 17.66 -7.21
CA CYS A 320 -1.05 16.40 -7.92
C CYS A 320 -1.97 16.62 -9.13
N PHE A 321 -3.01 17.45 -8.97
CA PHE A 321 -3.90 17.85 -10.07
C PHE A 321 -3.13 18.55 -11.18
N TYR A 322 -2.33 19.56 -10.84
CA TYR A 322 -1.52 20.29 -11.81
C TYR A 322 -0.56 19.40 -12.57
N ASP A 323 0.15 18.52 -11.87
CA ASP A 323 1.11 17.60 -12.50
C ASP A 323 0.39 16.61 -13.44
N MET A 324 -0.76 16.08 -13.05
CA MET A 324 -1.58 15.21 -13.91
C MET A 324 -2.12 15.95 -15.13
N ALA A 325 -2.54 17.19 -14.97
CA ALA A 325 -3.07 17.99 -16.09
C ALA A 325 -1.98 18.35 -17.11
N THR A 326 -0.75 18.67 -16.66
CA THR A 326 0.30 19.27 -17.52
C THR A 326 1.48 18.36 -17.85
N ASN A 327 1.47 17.11 -17.39
CA ASN A 327 2.53 16.16 -17.66
C ASN A 327 2.26 15.38 -18.95
N SER A 328 3.18 15.47 -19.93
CA SER A 328 3.02 14.82 -21.25
C SER A 328 3.30 13.31 -21.21
N ARG A 329 3.94 12.79 -20.13
CA ARG A 329 4.30 11.38 -20.09
C ARG A 329 3.17 10.47 -19.60
N TYR A 330 2.46 10.86 -18.54
CA TYR A 330 1.41 10.04 -17.89
C TYR A 330 0.14 10.82 -17.60
N GLY A 331 0.10 12.08 -17.92
CA GLY A 331 -1.06 12.95 -17.73
C GLY A 331 -1.61 13.48 -19.05
N ALA A 332 -2.30 14.59 -18.98
CA ALA A 332 -2.94 15.24 -20.12
C ALA A 332 -2.06 16.31 -20.80
N GLY A 333 -0.75 16.37 -20.51
CA GLY A 333 0.14 17.44 -20.93
C GLY A 333 0.43 17.54 -22.44
N ASP A 334 0.00 16.56 -23.24
CA ASP A 334 -0.01 16.65 -24.70
C ASP A 334 -1.20 17.49 -25.22
N PHE A 335 -2.22 17.67 -24.38
CA PHE A 335 -3.46 18.41 -24.72
C PHE A 335 -3.63 19.69 -23.89
N ILE A 336 -3.03 19.75 -22.71
CA ILE A 336 -3.13 20.89 -21.79
C ILE A 336 -1.74 21.44 -21.52
N SER A 337 -1.49 22.65 -22.03
CA SER A 337 -0.24 23.32 -21.79
C SER A 337 -0.18 23.96 -20.40
N LYS A 338 1.03 24.28 -19.94
CA LYS A 338 1.23 24.98 -18.66
C LYS A 338 0.73 26.42 -18.68
N ASP A 339 0.57 26.99 -19.85
CA ASP A 339 0.05 28.35 -20.03
C ASP A 339 -1.48 28.39 -19.97
N GLU A 340 -2.12 27.25 -20.26
CA GLU A 340 -3.59 27.08 -20.15
C GLU A 340 -4.05 26.81 -18.73
N LEU A 341 -3.16 26.48 -17.80
CA LEU A 341 -3.48 26.23 -16.39
C LEU A 341 -2.57 27.06 -15.48
N SER A 342 -3.01 28.21 -15.05
CA SER A 342 -2.23 29.17 -14.28
C SER A 342 -2.08 28.80 -12.80
N TRP A 343 -0.83 28.75 -12.31
CA TRP A 343 -0.54 28.63 -10.88
C TRP A 343 -0.95 29.85 -10.05
N VAL A 344 -1.11 31.01 -10.67
CA VAL A 344 -1.59 32.21 -9.97
C VAL A 344 -2.99 31.97 -9.39
N ASP A 345 -3.82 31.27 -10.13
CA ASP A 345 -5.18 30.94 -9.70
C ASP A 345 -5.21 29.74 -8.70
N LEU A 346 -4.22 28.86 -8.81
CA LEU A 346 -4.13 27.66 -7.98
C LEU A 346 -3.44 27.89 -6.62
N ILE A 347 -2.65 28.97 -6.46
CA ILE A 347 -1.81 29.15 -5.26
C ILE A 347 -2.61 29.28 -3.97
N GLU A 348 -3.70 30.06 -4.00
CA GLU A 348 -4.54 30.25 -2.80
C GLU A 348 -5.25 28.97 -2.43
N LEU A 349 -5.74 28.22 -3.43
CA LEU A 349 -6.35 26.92 -3.20
C LEU A 349 -5.35 25.92 -2.63
N SER A 350 -4.11 25.94 -3.11
CA SER A 350 -3.02 25.10 -2.56
C SER A 350 -2.67 25.49 -1.13
N LYS A 351 -2.65 26.77 -0.77
CA LYS A 351 -2.47 27.24 0.60
C LYS A 351 -3.60 26.74 1.50
N TYR A 352 -4.86 26.90 1.05
CA TYR A 352 -6.04 26.44 1.76
C TYR A 352 -6.02 24.94 2.04
N CYS A 353 -5.63 24.11 1.06
CA CYS A 353 -5.51 22.67 1.23
C CYS A 353 -4.45 22.27 2.29
N ASN A 354 -3.35 23.02 2.36
CA ASN A 354 -2.24 22.71 3.25
C ASN A 354 -2.32 23.40 4.63
N GLU A 355 -3.37 24.20 4.88
CA GLU A 355 -3.62 24.78 6.20
C GLU A 355 -3.87 23.67 7.22
N LEU A 356 -3.24 23.79 8.40
CA LEU A 356 -3.38 22.81 9.47
C LEU A 356 -4.70 22.99 10.19
N ILE A 357 -5.39 21.90 10.34
CA ILE A 357 -6.59 21.80 11.16
C ILE A 357 -6.37 20.82 12.32
N THR A 358 -7.02 21.09 13.45
CA THR A 358 -6.97 20.22 14.61
C THR A 358 -8.02 19.12 14.48
N THR A 359 -7.60 17.89 14.63
CA THR A 359 -8.45 16.69 14.61
C THR A 359 -9.05 16.42 15.98
N SER A 360 -9.99 15.50 16.09
CA SER A 360 -10.69 15.14 17.35
C SER A 360 -9.76 14.57 18.42
N ASP A 361 -8.63 14.00 18.04
CA ASP A 361 -7.61 13.49 18.97
C ASP A 361 -6.56 14.55 19.36
N GLY A 362 -6.74 15.81 18.93
CA GLY A 362 -5.84 16.93 19.21
C GLY A 362 -4.60 16.99 18.31
N THR A 363 -4.44 16.06 17.35
CA THR A 363 -3.36 16.13 16.36
C THR A 363 -3.67 17.17 15.29
N GLN A 364 -2.66 17.56 14.53
CA GLN A 364 -2.82 18.48 13.41
C GLN A 364 -2.55 17.78 12.10
N GLU A 365 -3.44 17.97 11.11
CA GLU A 365 -3.29 17.47 9.76
C GLU A 365 -3.60 18.56 8.73
N PRO A 366 -3.15 18.43 7.47
CA PRO A 366 -3.58 19.35 6.40
C PRO A 366 -5.08 19.21 6.15
N ARG A 367 -5.71 20.32 5.78
CA ARG A 367 -7.16 20.33 5.51
C ARG A 367 -7.54 19.29 4.45
N PHE A 368 -6.78 19.21 3.37
CA PHE A 368 -6.93 18.20 2.33
C PHE A 368 -5.59 17.59 1.95
N ALA A 369 -5.55 16.28 1.95
CA ALA A 369 -4.41 15.49 1.47
C ALA A 369 -4.92 14.40 0.52
N ILE A 370 -4.07 14.01 -0.43
CA ILE A 370 -4.38 12.93 -1.38
C ILE A 370 -3.29 11.87 -1.34
N ASN A 371 -3.71 10.61 -1.26
CA ASN A 371 -2.88 9.43 -1.44
C ASN A 371 -3.68 8.40 -2.24
N THR A 372 -3.33 8.21 -3.50
CA THR A 372 -4.06 7.32 -4.39
C THR A 372 -3.16 6.65 -5.39
N VAL A 373 -3.65 5.58 -5.99
CA VAL A 373 -3.03 4.90 -7.12
C VAL A 373 -4.02 4.94 -8.28
N ILE A 374 -3.59 5.47 -9.42
CA ILE A 374 -4.34 5.45 -10.66
C ILE A 374 -3.75 4.31 -11.50
N ALA A 375 -4.42 3.16 -11.47
CA ALA A 375 -3.91 1.92 -12.08
C ALA A 375 -4.65 1.53 -13.36
N SER A 376 -5.77 2.16 -13.67
CA SER A 376 -6.58 1.88 -14.86
C SER A 376 -6.63 3.08 -15.80
N GLN A 377 -6.68 2.79 -17.08
CA GLN A 377 -6.95 3.81 -18.09
C GLN A 377 -8.39 4.32 -17.90
N ALA A 378 -8.54 5.63 -17.81
CA ALA A 378 -9.83 6.30 -17.72
C ALA A 378 -9.79 7.57 -18.58
N GLU A 379 -10.96 8.15 -18.84
CA GLU A 379 -11.06 9.42 -19.53
C GLU A 379 -10.34 10.52 -18.74
N ALA A 380 -9.48 11.29 -19.42
CA ALA A 380 -8.61 12.29 -18.77
C ALA A 380 -9.40 13.29 -17.93
N PHE A 381 -10.54 13.80 -18.45
CA PHE A 381 -11.38 14.74 -17.74
C PHE A 381 -11.95 14.13 -16.45
N SER A 382 -12.37 12.88 -16.49
CA SER A 382 -12.88 12.16 -15.30
C SER A 382 -11.81 12.05 -14.20
N VAL A 383 -10.56 11.71 -14.59
CA VAL A 383 -9.45 11.63 -13.64
C VAL A 383 -9.14 12.99 -13.01
N LEU A 384 -9.15 14.05 -13.82
CA LEU A 384 -8.94 15.42 -13.33
C LEU A 384 -10.07 15.85 -12.40
N GLN A 385 -11.32 15.48 -12.71
CA GLN A 385 -12.48 15.77 -11.88
C GLN A 385 -12.40 15.02 -10.53
N ASP A 386 -11.99 13.76 -10.53
CA ASP A 386 -11.75 12.99 -9.31
C ASP A 386 -10.69 13.64 -8.43
N LEU A 387 -9.57 14.08 -9.02
CA LEU A 387 -8.51 14.81 -8.32
C LEU A 387 -9.01 16.14 -7.74
N ALA A 388 -9.81 16.90 -8.50
CA ALA A 388 -10.41 18.15 -8.04
C ALA A 388 -11.44 17.92 -6.92
N SER A 389 -12.15 16.80 -6.93
CA SER A 389 -13.14 16.46 -5.90
C SER A 389 -12.55 16.38 -4.49
N VAL A 390 -11.26 16.05 -4.35
CA VAL A 390 -10.55 15.97 -3.06
C VAL A 390 -10.62 17.29 -2.29
N PHE A 391 -10.47 18.40 -2.99
CA PHE A 391 -10.53 19.75 -2.43
C PHE A 391 -11.81 20.49 -2.79
N ARG A 392 -12.88 19.77 -3.19
CA ARG A 392 -14.19 20.33 -3.60
C ARG A 392 -14.05 21.27 -4.78
N GLY A 393 -13.16 20.96 -5.71
CA GLY A 393 -12.89 21.78 -6.89
C GLY A 393 -13.86 21.52 -8.02
N MET A 394 -14.22 22.59 -8.73
CA MET A 394 -14.94 22.58 -10.01
C MET A 394 -13.99 23.00 -11.11
N ILE A 395 -13.95 22.23 -12.20
CA ILE A 395 -13.14 22.52 -13.38
C ILE A 395 -14.05 23.13 -14.45
N TYR A 396 -13.64 24.23 -15.04
CA TYR A 396 -14.38 24.88 -16.13
C TYR A 396 -13.44 25.56 -17.12
N TRP A 397 -13.92 25.76 -18.34
CA TRP A 397 -13.21 26.47 -19.39
C TRP A 397 -13.50 27.96 -19.36
N LYS A 398 -12.47 28.76 -19.50
CA LYS A 398 -12.60 30.22 -19.66
C LYS A 398 -11.52 30.74 -20.61
N SER A 399 -11.96 31.32 -21.72
CA SER A 399 -11.06 32.01 -22.69
C SER A 399 -9.83 31.15 -23.03
N ASP A 400 -10.05 29.94 -23.50
CA ASP A 400 -9.05 28.93 -23.84
C ASP A 400 -8.12 28.50 -22.68
N THR A 401 -8.51 28.79 -21.44
CA THR A 401 -7.79 28.34 -20.26
C THR A 401 -8.64 27.44 -19.37
N ILE A 402 -8.02 26.51 -18.67
CA ILE A 402 -8.66 25.70 -17.67
C ILE A 402 -8.58 26.43 -16.33
N GLN A 403 -9.74 26.65 -15.74
CA GLN A 403 -9.87 27.24 -14.43
C GLN A 403 -10.34 26.21 -13.43
N VAL A 404 -9.88 26.34 -12.19
CA VAL A 404 -10.29 25.48 -11.08
C VAL A 404 -10.75 26.38 -9.93
N ALA A 405 -12.03 26.29 -9.59
CA ALA A 405 -12.57 26.96 -8.43
C ALA A 405 -12.81 25.93 -7.29
N GLY A 406 -12.42 26.27 -6.08
CA GLY A 406 -12.69 25.46 -4.90
C GLY A 406 -13.93 25.96 -4.15
N ASP A 407 -14.73 25.02 -3.62
CA ASP A 407 -15.74 25.34 -2.62
C ASP A 407 -15.05 25.44 -1.25
N HIS A 408 -14.62 26.64 -0.88
CA HIS A 408 -13.82 26.89 0.31
C HIS A 408 -14.17 28.23 0.99
N GLY A 409 -13.86 28.33 2.29
CA GLY A 409 -13.97 29.55 3.06
C GLY A 409 -12.76 30.50 2.88
N VAL A 410 -12.69 31.52 3.70
CA VAL A 410 -11.56 32.44 3.72
C VAL A 410 -10.34 31.75 4.34
N LEU A 411 -9.17 31.91 3.71
CA LEU A 411 -7.91 31.42 4.22
C LEU A 411 -7.60 32.06 5.59
N GLY A 412 -7.30 31.22 6.58
CA GLY A 412 -7.00 31.69 7.95
C GLY A 412 -8.21 32.01 8.81
N ASP A 413 -9.41 32.15 8.24
CA ASP A 413 -10.64 32.45 9.01
C ASP A 413 -11.85 31.67 8.44
N LYS A 414 -12.13 30.53 9.04
CA LYS A 414 -13.27 29.68 8.68
C LYS A 414 -14.64 30.24 9.07
N THR A 415 -14.66 31.30 9.90
CA THR A 415 -15.89 31.97 10.35
C THR A 415 -16.26 33.18 9.51
N ALA A 416 -15.29 33.66 8.71
CA ALA A 416 -15.52 34.84 7.86
C ALA A 416 -16.56 34.55 6.77
N ALA A 417 -17.44 35.50 6.56
CA ALA A 417 -18.38 35.49 5.46
C ALA A 417 -17.62 35.74 4.14
N LEU A 418 -18.04 35.05 3.07
CA LEU A 418 -17.54 35.33 1.73
C LEU A 418 -18.20 36.60 1.18
N ASP A 419 -17.39 37.52 0.71
CA ASP A 419 -17.90 38.73 0.05
C ASP A 419 -18.39 38.34 -1.35
N PRO A 420 -19.63 38.77 -1.72
CA PRO A 420 -20.16 38.52 -3.05
C PRO A 420 -19.41 39.34 -4.12
N VAL A 421 -19.01 38.68 -5.19
CA VAL A 421 -18.30 39.36 -6.31
C VAL A 421 -19.19 40.26 -7.12
N HIS A 422 -20.51 40.03 -7.09
CA HIS A 422 -21.48 40.85 -7.83
C HIS A 422 -22.85 40.80 -7.16
N LEU A 423 -23.67 41.81 -7.44
CA LEU A 423 -25.04 41.96 -6.92
C LEU A 423 -26.06 41.94 -8.08
N PHE A 424 -26.97 40.97 -8.05
CA PHE A 424 -28.09 40.89 -8.96
C PHE A 424 -29.39 41.30 -8.31
N THR A 425 -30.17 42.12 -9.00
CA THR A 425 -31.44 42.67 -8.54
C THR A 425 -32.49 42.55 -9.66
N ASN A 426 -33.76 42.75 -9.35
CA ASN A 426 -34.77 42.78 -10.40
C ASN A 426 -34.53 43.87 -11.49
N SER A 427 -33.62 44.82 -11.22
CA SER A 427 -33.33 45.93 -12.15
C SER A 427 -32.26 45.58 -13.18
N ASN A 428 -31.34 44.59 -12.94
CA ASN A 428 -30.31 44.21 -13.87
C ASN A 428 -30.45 42.77 -14.40
N VAL A 429 -31.53 42.09 -14.06
CA VAL A 429 -31.89 40.77 -14.59
C VAL A 429 -32.85 40.97 -15.80
N VAL A 430 -32.66 40.19 -16.86
CA VAL A 430 -33.49 40.20 -18.04
C VAL A 430 -34.92 39.76 -17.66
N GLY A 431 -35.91 40.56 -18.01
CA GLY A 431 -37.31 40.32 -17.63
C GLY A 431 -37.58 40.55 -16.13
N GLY A 432 -36.59 40.99 -15.34
CA GLY A 432 -36.72 41.31 -13.92
C GLY A 432 -37.06 40.16 -12.99
N GLY A 433 -36.94 38.91 -13.46
CA GLY A 433 -37.38 37.74 -12.71
C GLY A 433 -36.26 36.74 -12.38
N PHE A 434 -36.35 36.17 -11.17
CA PHE A 434 -35.53 35.05 -10.70
C PHE A 434 -36.38 33.78 -10.68
N SER A 435 -35.85 32.67 -11.13
CA SER A 435 -36.48 31.36 -11.03
C SER A 435 -35.80 30.54 -9.96
N TYR A 436 -36.54 30.06 -8.97
CA TYR A 436 -36.03 29.29 -7.87
C TYR A 436 -36.51 27.85 -7.94
N SER A 437 -35.60 26.90 -7.71
CA SER A 437 -35.90 25.48 -7.62
C SER A 437 -35.32 24.92 -6.31
N GLY A 438 -36.15 24.28 -5.52
CA GLY A 438 -35.76 23.66 -4.28
C GLY A 438 -35.51 22.16 -4.44
N ALA A 439 -34.54 21.61 -3.73
CA ALA A 439 -34.34 20.18 -3.63
C ALA A 439 -35.53 19.49 -2.95
N SER A 440 -35.95 18.35 -3.46
CA SER A 440 -37.01 17.55 -2.84
C SER A 440 -36.60 17.11 -1.43
N LEU A 441 -37.53 17.18 -0.47
CA LEU A 441 -37.30 16.69 0.91
C LEU A 441 -36.96 15.21 0.93
N LYS A 442 -37.41 14.44 -0.06
CA LYS A 442 -37.12 13.00 -0.17
C LYS A 442 -35.68 12.68 -0.63
N THR A 443 -34.96 13.65 -1.17
CA THR A 443 -33.59 13.47 -1.65
C THR A 443 -32.53 13.92 -0.65
N ARG A 444 -32.94 14.51 0.49
CA ARG A 444 -31.99 14.96 1.52
C ARG A 444 -31.49 13.80 2.35
N SER A 445 -30.20 13.65 2.41
CA SER A 445 -29.57 12.60 3.24
C SER A 445 -29.61 13.00 4.70
N THR A 446 -29.93 12.05 5.58
CA THR A 446 -29.86 12.22 7.04
C THR A 446 -28.67 11.50 7.65
N ARG A 447 -28.08 10.61 6.86
CA ARG A 447 -26.87 9.86 7.19
C ARG A 447 -25.99 9.71 5.95
N VAL A 448 -24.70 10.01 6.09
CA VAL A 448 -23.72 9.81 5.03
C VAL A 448 -22.70 8.79 5.46
N ARG A 449 -22.49 7.79 4.60
CA ARG A 449 -21.44 6.78 4.75
C ARG A 449 -20.31 7.11 3.80
N VAL A 450 -19.17 7.50 4.36
CA VAL A 450 -17.99 7.88 3.58
C VAL A 450 -16.98 6.75 3.58
N ARG A 451 -16.64 6.26 2.41
CA ARG A 451 -15.61 5.26 2.21
C ARG A 451 -14.24 5.94 2.04
N TYR A 452 -13.24 5.48 2.77
CA TYR A 452 -11.85 5.93 2.67
C TYR A 452 -10.90 4.73 2.80
N ASN A 453 -9.59 4.91 2.59
CA ASN A 453 -8.60 3.84 2.73
C ASN A 453 -7.81 4.01 4.02
N ASP A 454 -7.86 3.02 4.93
CA ASP A 454 -7.20 3.10 6.25
C ASP A 454 -5.73 2.69 6.17
N PRO A 455 -4.77 3.60 6.44
CA PRO A 455 -3.34 3.29 6.48
C PRO A 455 -2.98 2.20 7.50
N ASN A 456 -3.72 2.13 8.61
CA ASN A 456 -3.47 1.14 9.67
C ASN A 456 -3.94 -0.27 9.28
N ASN A 457 -4.70 -0.40 8.18
CA ASN A 457 -5.20 -1.66 7.65
C ASN A 457 -4.75 -1.88 6.20
N PHE A 458 -3.47 -1.66 5.91
CA PHE A 458 -2.88 -1.83 4.56
C PHE A 458 -3.63 -1.05 3.47
N TYR A 459 -4.12 0.15 3.79
CA TYR A 459 -4.90 1.00 2.89
C TYR A 459 -6.16 0.31 2.33
N ARG A 460 -6.67 -0.71 3.03
CA ARG A 460 -7.95 -1.35 2.70
C ARG A 460 -9.11 -0.38 2.95
N PRO A 461 -10.19 -0.51 2.18
CA PRO A 461 -11.36 0.33 2.37
C PRO A 461 -11.98 0.17 3.76
N ASP A 462 -12.26 1.32 4.39
CA ASP A 462 -13.02 1.41 5.64
C ASP A 462 -14.06 2.53 5.51
N PHE A 463 -14.97 2.64 6.45
CA PHE A 463 -16.09 3.55 6.38
C PHE A 463 -16.19 4.43 7.60
N VAL A 464 -16.58 5.68 7.37
CA VAL A 464 -17.03 6.58 8.41
C VAL A 464 -18.50 6.89 8.19
N VAL A 465 -19.29 6.83 9.23
CA VAL A 465 -20.72 7.17 9.20
C VAL A 465 -20.93 8.48 9.93
N ILE A 466 -21.51 9.46 9.26
CA ILE A 466 -21.92 10.75 9.81
C ILE A 466 -23.45 10.83 9.76
N GLU A 467 -24.04 11.25 10.83
CA GLU A 467 -25.49 11.31 10.99
C GLU A 467 -25.90 12.62 11.65
N ASN A 468 -26.94 13.25 11.14
CA ASN A 468 -27.59 14.37 11.83
C ASN A 468 -28.87 13.86 12.50
N ARG A 469 -28.86 13.77 13.84
CA ARG A 469 -29.98 13.22 14.61
C ARG A 469 -31.26 14.02 14.49
N GLU A 470 -31.15 15.34 14.33
CA GLU A 470 -32.31 16.21 14.17
C GLU A 470 -33.01 15.93 12.84
N LEU A 471 -32.21 15.77 11.77
CA LEU A 471 -32.73 15.40 10.45
C LEU A 471 -33.29 13.98 10.43
N VAL A 472 -32.66 13.03 11.13
CA VAL A 472 -33.18 11.64 11.29
C VAL A 472 -34.54 11.67 11.99
N ASN A 473 -34.69 12.44 13.08
CA ASN A 473 -35.95 12.56 13.79
C ASN A 473 -37.05 13.19 12.93
N LYS A 474 -36.69 14.11 12.05
CA LYS A 474 -37.62 14.88 11.19
C LYS A 474 -38.00 14.13 9.90
N TYR A 475 -37.06 13.45 9.27
CA TYR A 475 -37.21 12.88 7.90
C TYR A 475 -37.00 11.36 7.83
N GLY A 476 -36.64 10.71 8.96
CA GLY A 476 -36.28 9.30 8.99
C GLY A 476 -34.85 9.02 8.47
N PHE A 477 -34.52 7.75 8.30
CA PHE A 477 -33.20 7.31 7.81
C PHE A 477 -33.13 7.39 6.28
N GLN A 478 -32.33 8.30 5.78
CA GLN A 478 -31.97 8.39 4.36
C GLN A 478 -30.43 8.36 4.25
N ILE A 479 -29.93 7.22 3.76
CA ILE A 479 -28.49 6.95 3.71
C ILE A 479 -27.96 7.27 2.32
N ARG A 480 -26.89 8.05 2.26
CA ARG A 480 -26.08 8.29 1.05
C ARG A 480 -24.69 7.72 1.24
N GLU A 481 -24.24 6.94 0.27
CA GLU A 481 -22.86 6.45 0.24
C GLU A 481 -22.04 7.30 -0.71
N ILE A 482 -20.85 7.70 -0.25
CA ILE A 482 -19.89 8.47 -1.05
C ILE A 482 -18.49 7.87 -0.87
N VAL A 483 -17.66 8.01 -1.90
CA VAL A 483 -16.26 7.62 -1.87
C VAL A 483 -15.42 8.88 -1.74
N ALA A 484 -14.61 8.97 -0.69
CA ALA A 484 -13.61 10.01 -0.57
C ALA A 484 -12.38 9.62 -1.39
N PHE A 485 -12.31 10.11 -2.63
CA PHE A 485 -11.23 9.78 -3.55
C PHE A 485 -9.87 10.13 -2.96
N GLY A 486 -8.92 9.17 -2.96
CA GLY A 486 -7.56 9.38 -2.46
C GLY A 486 -7.45 9.75 -0.97
N CYS A 487 -8.53 9.65 -0.21
CA CYS A 487 -8.53 9.96 1.22
C CYS A 487 -8.00 8.78 2.04
N THR A 488 -6.99 9.05 2.87
CA THR A 488 -6.42 8.09 3.81
C THR A 488 -6.54 8.54 5.27
N SER A 489 -7.17 9.68 5.52
CA SER A 489 -7.44 10.20 6.87
C SER A 489 -8.91 10.00 7.24
N LYS A 490 -9.14 9.35 8.39
CA LYS A 490 -10.48 9.21 8.98
C LYS A 490 -11.11 10.59 9.25
N SER A 491 -10.33 11.55 9.76
CA SER A 491 -10.76 12.91 10.04
C SER A 491 -11.16 13.65 8.76
N GLN A 492 -10.37 13.54 7.68
CA GLN A 492 -10.73 14.14 6.39
C GLN A 492 -12.04 13.53 5.83
N ALA A 493 -12.22 12.20 5.94
CA ALA A 493 -13.46 11.53 5.55
C ALA A 493 -14.66 12.00 6.38
N GLN A 494 -14.48 12.22 7.70
CA GLN A 494 -15.51 12.78 8.56
C GLN A 494 -15.91 14.18 8.12
N ARG A 495 -14.95 15.05 7.82
CA ARG A 495 -15.22 16.42 7.33
C ARG A 495 -15.96 16.41 5.98
N MET A 496 -15.63 15.47 5.09
CA MET A 496 -16.34 15.30 3.84
C MET A 496 -17.81 14.92 4.08
N GLY A 497 -18.08 13.98 4.98
CA GLY A 497 -19.43 13.59 5.34
C GLY A 497 -20.22 14.71 6.01
N LYS A 498 -19.57 15.46 6.92
CA LYS A 498 -20.18 16.65 7.55
C LYS A 498 -20.52 17.72 6.51
N TRP A 499 -19.61 17.97 5.55
CA TRP A 499 -19.86 18.93 4.49
C TRP A 499 -21.07 18.55 3.64
N VAL A 500 -21.19 17.29 3.23
CA VAL A 500 -22.35 16.82 2.44
C VAL A 500 -23.66 17.02 3.21
N LEU A 501 -23.70 16.63 4.51
CA LEU A 501 -24.90 16.82 5.33
C LEU A 501 -25.26 18.30 5.51
N ALA A 502 -24.26 19.13 5.80
CA ALA A 502 -24.48 20.56 6.02
C ALA A 502 -24.92 21.26 4.73
N SER A 503 -24.31 20.95 3.58
CA SER A 503 -24.73 21.49 2.28
C SER A 503 -26.15 21.05 1.90
N GLU A 504 -26.52 19.80 2.09
CA GLU A 504 -27.88 19.31 1.79
C GLU A 504 -28.93 19.90 2.75
N GLU A 505 -28.56 20.23 3.98
CA GLU A 505 -29.44 20.85 4.95
C GLU A 505 -29.67 22.34 4.66
N THR A 506 -28.60 23.10 4.37
CA THR A 506 -28.60 24.55 4.32
C THR A 506 -28.61 25.12 2.92
N GLU A 507 -28.07 24.42 1.93
CA GLU A 507 -27.86 24.88 0.56
C GLU A 507 -28.80 24.15 -0.42
N GLY A 508 -30.05 23.95 -0.03
CA GLY A 508 -31.03 23.15 -0.79
C GLY A 508 -31.76 23.88 -1.89
N GLU A 509 -31.43 25.13 -2.21
CA GLU A 509 -32.14 25.93 -3.21
C GLU A 509 -31.19 26.35 -4.32
N THR A 510 -31.67 26.31 -5.56
CA THR A 510 -31.01 26.86 -6.74
C THR A 510 -31.76 28.05 -7.31
N VAL A 511 -31.02 29.02 -7.81
CA VAL A 511 -31.56 30.18 -8.54
C VAL A 511 -31.06 30.14 -9.98
N THR A 512 -31.93 30.43 -10.92
CA THR A 512 -31.61 30.62 -12.36
C THR A 512 -32.22 31.91 -12.87
N PHE A 513 -31.42 32.68 -13.60
CA PHE A 513 -31.86 33.94 -14.20
C PHE A 513 -30.95 34.30 -15.37
N ALA A 514 -31.41 35.17 -16.24
CA ALA A 514 -30.66 35.68 -17.38
C ALA A 514 -30.24 37.13 -17.16
N VAL A 515 -29.02 37.46 -17.56
CA VAL A 515 -28.45 38.82 -17.46
C VAL A 515 -27.77 39.21 -18.78
N GLY A 516 -27.45 40.48 -18.94
CA GLY A 516 -26.62 40.93 -20.08
C GLY A 516 -25.13 40.64 -19.84
N LEU A 517 -24.25 41.52 -20.32
CA LEU A 517 -22.79 41.37 -20.20
C LEU A 517 -22.31 41.32 -18.76
N GLU A 518 -23.11 41.71 -17.80
CA GLU A 518 -22.81 41.57 -16.35
C GLU A 518 -22.59 40.08 -15.95
N GLY A 519 -23.13 39.12 -16.73
CA GLY A 519 -22.87 37.70 -16.51
C GLY A 519 -21.40 37.30 -16.62
N LEU A 520 -20.58 38.11 -17.27
CA LEU A 520 -19.15 37.89 -17.39
C LEU A 520 -18.34 38.27 -16.10
N MET A 521 -19.02 39.02 -15.18
CA MET A 521 -18.40 39.45 -13.91
C MET A 521 -18.40 38.33 -12.86
N VAL A 522 -19.13 37.26 -13.06
CA VAL A 522 -19.23 36.12 -12.16
C VAL A 522 -18.64 34.88 -12.84
N MET A 523 -17.99 34.03 -12.07
CA MET A 523 -17.44 32.78 -12.56
C MET A 523 -17.95 31.59 -11.74
N PRO A 524 -17.97 30.38 -12.30
CA PRO A 524 -18.28 29.18 -11.56
C PRO A 524 -17.44 29.10 -10.28
N GLY A 525 -18.07 28.72 -9.15
CA GLY A 525 -17.44 28.67 -7.84
C GLY A 525 -17.46 29.96 -7.03
N GLN A 526 -17.65 31.14 -7.67
CA GLN A 526 -17.74 32.42 -6.95
C GLN A 526 -19.12 32.64 -6.33
N VAL A 527 -19.14 33.37 -5.24
CA VAL A 527 -20.38 33.74 -4.54
C VAL A 527 -20.88 35.10 -5.05
N PHE A 528 -22.17 35.17 -5.39
CA PHE A 528 -22.86 36.42 -5.76
C PHE A 528 -24.07 36.65 -4.87
N ALA A 529 -24.51 37.90 -4.77
CA ALA A 529 -25.69 38.29 -4.00
C ALA A 529 -26.91 38.49 -4.90
N VAL A 530 -28.07 38.12 -4.37
CA VAL A 530 -29.37 38.33 -5.02
C VAL A 530 -30.27 39.16 -4.12
N SER A 531 -30.83 40.24 -4.70
CA SER A 531 -31.86 41.09 -4.05
C SER A 531 -33.11 40.97 -4.88
N ASP A 532 -34.06 40.14 -4.46
CA ASP A 532 -35.34 39.91 -5.11
C ASP A 532 -36.46 40.52 -4.30
N ALA A 533 -37.10 41.57 -4.85
CA ALA A 533 -38.20 42.27 -4.21
C ALA A 533 -39.39 41.36 -3.85
N MET A 534 -39.64 40.30 -4.63
CA MET A 534 -40.72 39.35 -4.36
C MET A 534 -40.48 38.58 -3.07
N ARG A 535 -39.22 38.27 -2.78
CA ARG A 535 -38.83 37.54 -1.54
C ARG A 535 -38.64 38.49 -0.36
N GLN A 536 -38.07 39.66 -0.60
CA GLN A 536 -37.84 40.65 0.44
C GLN A 536 -39.12 41.32 0.91
N GLY A 537 -40.21 41.18 0.16
CA GLY A 537 -41.51 41.81 0.46
C GLY A 537 -41.51 43.31 0.31
N ALA A 538 -40.45 43.92 -0.15
CA ALA A 538 -40.28 45.33 -0.45
C ALA A 538 -39.25 45.53 -1.56
N ARG A 539 -39.41 46.59 -2.32
CA ARG A 539 -38.39 46.96 -3.29
C ARG A 539 -37.27 47.73 -2.63
N LEU A 540 -36.21 46.98 -2.26
CA LEU A 540 -35.02 47.54 -1.62
C LEU A 540 -33.82 47.70 -2.57
N ALA A 541 -34.04 47.48 -3.85
CA ALA A 541 -33.01 47.57 -4.88
C ALA A 541 -33.55 48.29 -6.13
N GLY A 542 -32.66 48.93 -6.88
CA GLY A 542 -33.01 49.69 -8.09
C GLY A 542 -31.79 50.20 -8.81
N ARG A 543 -32.00 51.20 -9.69
CA ARG A 543 -30.91 51.88 -10.42
C ARG A 543 -30.60 53.23 -9.84
N ILE A 544 -29.33 53.61 -9.89
CA ILE A 544 -28.86 54.91 -9.45
C ILE A 544 -29.18 55.98 -10.50
N SER A 545 -29.90 57.03 -10.12
CA SER A 545 -30.20 58.15 -10.99
C SER A 545 -29.17 59.29 -10.88
N ALA A 546 -28.57 59.48 -9.71
CA ALA A 546 -27.45 60.39 -9.45
C ALA A 546 -26.63 59.92 -8.26
N SER A 547 -25.37 60.29 -8.19
CA SER A 547 -24.51 59.91 -7.06
C SER A 547 -23.38 60.90 -6.79
N THR A 548 -22.88 60.85 -5.57
CA THR A 548 -21.62 61.37 -5.13
C THR A 548 -20.89 60.28 -4.36
N THR A 549 -19.74 60.55 -3.81
CA THR A 549 -19.03 59.58 -2.95
C THR A 549 -19.75 59.33 -1.60
N THR A 550 -20.64 60.22 -1.17
CA THR A 550 -21.33 60.14 0.13
C THR A 550 -22.85 60.06 0.02
N SER A 551 -23.41 60.17 -1.19
CA SER A 551 -24.86 60.09 -1.40
C SER A 551 -25.20 59.40 -2.71
N VAL A 552 -26.30 58.65 -2.73
CA VAL A 552 -26.84 57.96 -3.89
C VAL A 552 -28.32 58.36 -4.02
N THR A 553 -28.70 58.82 -5.22
CA THR A 553 -30.08 59.11 -5.54
C THR A 553 -30.66 57.87 -6.25
N ALA A 554 -31.65 57.23 -5.68
CA ALA A 554 -32.37 56.10 -6.21
C ALA A 554 -33.33 56.52 -7.33
N ASP A 555 -33.76 55.59 -8.17
CA ASP A 555 -34.72 55.76 -9.25
C ASP A 555 -36.15 56.01 -8.75
N GLN A 556 -36.43 55.73 -7.47
CA GLN A 556 -37.70 56.02 -6.80
C GLN A 556 -37.53 56.27 -5.31
N ALA A 557 -38.60 56.75 -4.65
CA ALA A 557 -38.63 56.93 -3.19
C ALA A 557 -38.45 55.59 -2.47
N ILE A 558 -37.65 55.61 -1.39
CA ILE A 558 -37.28 54.45 -0.60
C ILE A 558 -37.86 54.54 0.80
N THR A 559 -38.41 53.42 1.26
CA THR A 559 -38.74 53.21 2.67
C THR A 559 -37.73 52.23 3.24
N LEU A 560 -36.98 52.71 4.26
CA LEU A 560 -36.02 51.85 4.98
C LEU A 560 -36.71 50.70 5.71
N PRO A 561 -36.12 49.51 5.72
CA PRO A 561 -36.59 48.41 6.54
C PRO A 561 -36.50 48.77 8.02
N THR A 562 -37.36 48.15 8.81
CA THR A 562 -37.47 48.43 10.29
C THR A 562 -36.31 47.86 11.11
N GLY A 563 -35.40 47.10 10.48
CA GLY A 563 -34.21 46.51 11.12
C GLY A 563 -33.17 47.57 11.50
N THR A 564 -32.30 47.23 12.41
CA THR A 564 -31.20 48.11 12.83
C THR A 564 -30.02 48.03 11.83
N GLY A 565 -29.21 49.09 11.77
CA GLY A 565 -27.98 49.16 11.00
C GLY A 565 -28.18 49.02 9.48
N PRO A 566 -29.07 49.84 8.84
CA PRO A 566 -29.29 49.74 7.43
C PRO A 566 -28.00 50.04 6.64
N GLN A 567 -27.73 49.24 5.63
CA GLN A 567 -26.54 49.33 4.75
C GLN A 567 -26.97 49.49 3.29
N LEU A 568 -26.20 50.26 2.54
CA LEU A 568 -26.34 50.46 1.10
C LEU A 568 -25.17 49.76 0.40
N SER A 569 -25.50 48.80 -0.43
CA SER A 569 -24.55 48.15 -1.35
C SER A 569 -24.73 48.73 -2.74
N CYS A 570 -23.63 49.15 -3.39
CA CYS A 570 -23.62 49.70 -4.75
C CYS A 570 -22.58 48.97 -5.58
N VAL A 571 -22.88 48.76 -6.87
CA VAL A 571 -21.88 48.31 -7.84
C VAL A 571 -21.15 49.52 -8.38
N LEU A 572 -19.82 49.54 -8.26
CA LEU A 572 -18.94 50.59 -8.74
C LEU A 572 -18.61 50.45 -10.24
N ALA A 573 -17.90 51.42 -10.81
CA ALA A 573 -17.53 51.45 -12.24
C ALA A 573 -16.61 50.32 -12.66
N ASP A 574 -15.80 49.81 -11.74
CA ASP A 574 -14.89 48.65 -11.92
C ASP A 574 -15.60 47.29 -11.78
N GLY A 575 -16.90 47.29 -11.53
CA GLY A 575 -17.71 46.11 -11.29
C GLY A 575 -17.64 45.55 -9.87
N THR A 576 -16.86 46.12 -8.96
CA THR A 576 -16.79 45.71 -7.55
C THR A 576 -18.02 46.18 -6.80
N THR A 577 -18.40 45.49 -5.74
CA THR A 577 -19.52 45.87 -4.86
C THR A 577 -18.97 46.46 -3.56
N GLU A 578 -19.36 47.66 -3.22
CA GLU A 578 -19.06 48.28 -1.91
C GLU A 578 -20.32 48.47 -1.08
N THR A 579 -20.20 48.20 0.23
CA THR A 579 -21.30 48.34 1.19
C THR A 579 -20.96 49.41 2.24
N LYS A 580 -21.83 50.35 2.45
CA LYS A 580 -21.70 51.45 3.41
C LYS A 580 -22.92 51.55 4.31
N THR A 581 -22.74 51.94 5.57
CA THR A 581 -23.87 52.20 6.50
C THR A 581 -24.63 53.43 6.07
N ILE A 582 -25.96 53.34 6.02
CA ILE A 582 -26.84 54.43 5.71
C ILE A 582 -26.93 55.37 6.95
N SER A 583 -26.70 56.66 6.72
CA SER A 583 -26.83 57.69 7.78
C SER A 583 -28.21 58.32 7.78
N SER A 584 -28.80 58.56 6.59
CA SER A 584 -30.14 59.12 6.44
C SER A 584 -30.74 58.87 5.07
N VAL A 585 -32.03 58.83 4.95
CA VAL A 585 -32.76 58.79 3.69
C VAL A 585 -33.76 59.92 3.66
N ALA A 586 -33.76 60.72 2.59
CA ALA A 586 -34.71 61.73 2.30
C ALA A 586 -35.34 61.50 0.94
N ASN A 587 -36.61 61.01 0.91
CA ASN A 587 -37.31 60.57 -0.26
C ASN A 587 -36.53 59.50 -1.07
N ASN A 588 -35.84 59.84 -2.13
CA ASN A 588 -35.04 58.96 -2.94
C ASN A 588 -33.52 59.18 -2.80
N VAL A 589 -33.09 60.12 -1.91
CA VAL A 589 -31.66 60.39 -1.64
C VAL A 589 -31.20 59.63 -0.41
N ILE A 590 -30.22 58.76 -0.57
CA ILE A 590 -29.61 57.93 0.47
C ILE A 590 -28.25 58.53 0.81
N ASN A 591 -28.02 58.94 2.02
CA ASN A 591 -26.73 59.39 2.53
C ASN A 591 -26.05 58.29 3.28
N VAL A 592 -24.74 58.11 3.08
CA VAL A 592 -23.91 57.09 3.78
C VAL A 592 -23.00 57.75 4.80
N SER A 593 -22.64 56.99 5.87
CA SER A 593 -21.82 57.47 6.98
C SER A 593 -20.32 57.54 6.60
N ALA A 594 -19.88 56.83 5.60
CA ALA A 594 -18.50 56.82 5.10
C ALA A 594 -18.53 56.87 3.54
N ALA A 595 -17.59 57.56 2.96
CA ALA A 595 -17.51 57.71 1.51
C ALA A 595 -17.22 56.36 0.83
N PHE A 596 -17.82 56.16 -0.37
CA PHE A 596 -17.38 55.11 -1.29
C PHE A 596 -15.99 55.42 -1.83
N SER A 597 -15.25 54.36 -2.25
CA SER A 597 -13.91 54.51 -2.84
C SER A 597 -13.94 55.37 -4.11
N SER A 598 -15.04 55.28 -4.88
CA SER A 598 -15.36 56.12 -6.01
C SER A 598 -16.87 56.37 -6.03
N ALA A 599 -17.32 57.47 -6.66
CA ALA A 599 -18.76 57.73 -6.82
C ALA A 599 -19.39 56.60 -7.66
N PRO A 600 -20.43 55.87 -7.18
CA PRO A 600 -21.15 54.89 -7.97
C PRO A 600 -21.69 55.53 -9.24
N GLN A 601 -21.60 54.85 -10.37
CA GLN A 601 -22.05 55.45 -11.63
C GLN A 601 -23.57 55.45 -11.76
N VAL A 602 -24.06 56.44 -12.46
CA VAL A 602 -25.47 56.51 -12.86
C VAL A 602 -25.82 55.28 -13.70
N GLN A 603 -27.03 54.75 -13.47
CA GLN A 603 -27.56 53.53 -14.05
C GLN A 603 -26.93 52.19 -13.53
N THR A 604 -25.94 52.21 -12.66
CA THR A 604 -25.59 51.01 -11.93
C THR A 604 -26.63 50.64 -10.86
N VAL A 605 -26.54 49.46 -10.26
CA VAL A 605 -27.54 49.01 -9.28
C VAL A 605 -27.14 49.35 -7.87
N TYR A 606 -28.15 49.60 -7.05
CA TYR A 606 -28.01 49.66 -5.60
C TYR A 606 -28.93 48.62 -4.91
N SER A 607 -28.62 48.21 -3.70
CA SER A 607 -29.53 47.48 -2.83
C SER A 607 -29.35 47.83 -1.38
N ILE A 608 -30.41 47.71 -0.58
CA ILE A 608 -30.44 48.04 0.84
C ILE A 608 -30.62 46.79 1.66
N GLU A 609 -29.81 46.64 2.69
CA GLU A 609 -29.92 45.61 3.70
C GLU A 609 -30.16 46.24 5.09
N ALA A 610 -30.73 45.45 6.01
CA ALA A 610 -30.81 45.71 7.43
C ALA A 610 -30.76 44.41 8.26
N SER A 611 -30.76 44.46 9.56
CA SER A 611 -30.72 43.27 10.40
C SER A 611 -31.83 42.26 10.16
N ASN A 612 -32.99 42.71 9.64
CA ASN A 612 -34.14 41.86 9.33
C ASN A 612 -34.32 41.55 7.83
N VAL A 613 -33.47 42.09 6.95
CA VAL A 613 -33.51 41.87 5.51
C VAL A 613 -32.08 41.84 4.99
N LYS A 614 -31.59 40.65 4.58
CA LYS A 614 -30.28 40.47 3.99
C LYS A 614 -30.38 39.96 2.55
N HIS A 615 -29.38 40.21 1.76
CA HIS A 615 -29.25 39.60 0.46
C HIS A 615 -29.07 38.08 0.62
N GLN A 616 -29.69 37.34 -0.29
CA GLN A 616 -29.42 35.93 -0.41
C GLN A 616 -28.12 35.73 -1.19
N LYS A 617 -27.22 34.91 -0.68
CA LYS A 617 -25.98 34.56 -1.35
C LYS A 617 -26.14 33.25 -2.10
N PHE A 618 -25.61 33.22 -3.29
CA PHE A 618 -25.58 32.00 -4.12
C PHE A 618 -24.18 31.79 -4.67
N ARG A 619 -23.77 30.53 -4.74
CA ARG A 619 -22.55 30.14 -5.41
C ARG A 619 -22.87 29.79 -6.85
N CYS A 620 -22.16 30.37 -7.81
CA CYS A 620 -22.32 30.10 -9.22
C CYS A 620 -21.92 28.66 -9.53
N LEU A 621 -22.82 27.91 -10.16
CA LEU A 621 -22.57 26.56 -10.66
C LEU A 621 -22.22 26.56 -12.15
N ALA A 622 -22.96 27.29 -12.92
CA ALA A 622 -22.81 27.31 -14.37
C ALA A 622 -23.24 28.65 -14.94
N ILE A 623 -22.59 29.04 -16.03
CA ILE A 623 -22.94 30.20 -16.85
C ILE A 623 -23.07 29.67 -18.27
N GLY A 624 -24.26 29.83 -18.87
CA GLY A 624 -24.54 29.47 -20.23
C GLY A 624 -24.71 30.72 -21.08
N GLU A 625 -24.13 30.74 -22.27
CA GLU A 625 -24.42 31.79 -23.26
C GLU A 625 -25.81 31.58 -23.86
N GLY A 626 -26.61 32.60 -23.85
CA GLY A 626 -27.97 32.63 -24.41
C GLY A 626 -28.03 33.42 -25.69
N GLU A 627 -29.22 33.56 -26.24
CA GLU A 627 -29.44 34.38 -27.43
C GLU A 627 -29.26 35.87 -27.15
N ASN A 628 -28.90 36.64 -28.19
CA ASN A 628 -28.79 38.11 -28.16
C ASN A 628 -27.79 38.67 -27.11
N GLY A 629 -26.68 37.95 -26.83
CA GLY A 629 -25.67 38.41 -25.89
C GLY A 629 -26.14 38.40 -24.43
N THR A 630 -27.11 37.55 -24.12
CA THR A 630 -27.50 37.26 -22.72
C THR A 630 -26.76 36.10 -22.16
N TYR A 631 -26.62 36.04 -20.84
CA TYR A 631 -26.00 34.96 -20.09
C TYR A 631 -26.96 34.38 -19.07
N SER A 632 -27.13 33.07 -19.06
CA SER A 632 -27.94 32.37 -18.06
C SER A 632 -27.04 31.95 -16.91
N ILE A 633 -27.32 32.45 -15.73
CA ILE A 633 -26.59 32.12 -14.50
C ILE A 633 -27.40 31.13 -13.66
N THR A 634 -26.78 30.01 -13.28
CA THR A 634 -27.36 29.08 -12.29
C THR A 634 -26.48 29.08 -11.06
N GLY A 635 -27.08 29.34 -9.91
CA GLY A 635 -26.38 29.29 -8.62
C GLY A 635 -27.09 28.46 -7.57
N VAL A 636 -26.35 27.85 -6.67
CA VAL A 636 -26.87 27.16 -5.48
C VAL A 636 -26.75 28.09 -4.27
N GLN A 637 -27.75 28.06 -3.40
CA GLN A 637 -27.73 28.84 -2.17
C GLN A 637 -26.44 28.64 -1.39
N HIS A 638 -25.85 29.72 -0.92
CA HIS A 638 -24.66 29.70 -0.05
C HIS A 638 -25.01 30.27 1.32
N VAL A 639 -24.53 29.57 2.38
CA VAL A 639 -24.74 30.00 3.76
C VAL A 639 -23.40 30.24 4.41
N ASP A 640 -23.16 31.46 4.87
CA ASP A 640 -21.95 31.82 5.62
C ASP A 640 -21.81 30.93 6.87
N GLY A 641 -20.58 30.52 7.21
CA GLY A 641 -20.29 29.73 8.40
C GLY A 641 -20.37 28.20 8.20
N ILE A 642 -20.76 27.70 7.00
CA ILE A 642 -20.78 26.25 6.72
C ILE A 642 -19.42 25.60 6.95
N TYR A 643 -18.32 26.27 6.59
CA TYR A 643 -16.97 25.75 6.77
C TYR A 643 -16.58 25.60 8.25
N ASN A 644 -17.06 26.53 9.10
CA ASN A 644 -16.86 26.42 10.56
C ASN A 644 -17.60 25.19 11.12
N VAL A 645 -18.83 24.93 10.69
CA VAL A 645 -19.62 23.76 11.08
C VAL A 645 -18.90 22.46 10.69
N VAL A 646 -18.34 22.42 9.49
CA VAL A 646 -17.61 21.25 8.98
C VAL A 646 -16.32 20.96 9.77
N GLU A 647 -15.60 22.00 10.19
CA GLU A 647 -14.28 21.87 10.81
C GLU A 647 -14.28 21.94 12.34
N SER A 648 -15.36 22.39 12.97
CA SER A 648 -15.43 22.42 14.44
C SER A 648 -16.05 21.16 15.02
N GLU A 649 -15.53 20.72 16.17
CA GLU A 649 -16.01 19.54 16.87
C GLU A 649 -17.37 19.75 17.53
N ASN A 650 -17.62 20.99 17.98
CA ASN A 650 -18.78 21.33 18.82
C ASN A 650 -20.02 21.74 18.04
N ALA A 651 -19.96 21.93 16.75
CA ALA A 651 -21.08 22.44 15.93
C ALA A 651 -22.01 21.36 15.39
N LEU A 652 -21.56 20.12 15.34
CA LEU A 652 -22.39 18.94 15.10
C LEU A 652 -22.19 18.01 16.28
N LEU A 653 -23.30 17.57 16.89
CA LEU A 653 -23.33 16.63 18.00
C LEU A 653 -22.26 15.54 17.86
N GLN A 654 -21.55 15.25 18.96
CA GLN A 654 -20.62 14.13 19.03
C GLN A 654 -21.32 12.88 18.54
N PHE A 655 -21.00 12.47 17.34
CA PHE A 655 -21.37 11.14 16.88
C PHE A 655 -20.44 10.18 17.59
N ALA A 656 -20.98 9.48 18.57
CA ALA A 656 -20.36 8.25 18.98
C ALA A 656 -20.11 7.45 17.70
N ASP A 657 -18.87 7.07 17.45
CA ASP A 657 -18.54 6.03 16.47
C ASP A 657 -19.35 4.80 16.90
N ILE A 658 -20.57 4.66 16.41
CA ILE A 658 -21.35 3.43 16.55
C ILE A 658 -20.87 2.48 15.48
N THR A 659 -19.58 2.21 15.46
CA THR A 659 -19.08 0.95 14.97
C THR A 659 -18.99 0.05 16.20
N LEU A 660 -19.99 -0.78 16.38
CA LEU A 660 -20.01 -1.96 17.28
C LEU A 660 -18.79 -2.89 17.08
N PHE A 661 -17.86 -2.53 16.23
CA PHE A 661 -16.71 -3.29 15.75
C PHE A 661 -15.37 -2.65 16.09
N ASP A 662 -15.32 -1.54 16.80
CA ASP A 662 -14.06 -0.84 17.11
C ASP A 662 -13.40 -1.33 18.39
N GLU A 663 -14.11 -2.07 19.22
CA GLU A 663 -13.52 -2.70 20.39
C GLU A 663 -13.04 -4.13 20.07
N ALA A 664 -11.85 -4.46 20.59
CA ALA A 664 -11.41 -5.85 20.55
C ALA A 664 -12.41 -6.70 21.33
N PRO A 665 -12.79 -7.90 20.88
CA PRO A 665 -13.67 -8.77 21.64
C PRO A 665 -13.12 -9.01 23.02
N LEU A 666 -13.99 -9.25 23.99
CA LEU A 666 -13.58 -9.71 25.32
C LEU A 666 -12.92 -11.09 25.22
N ALA A 667 -11.99 -11.36 26.14
CA ALA A 667 -11.37 -12.67 26.20
C ALA A 667 -12.42 -13.76 26.45
N PRO A 668 -12.29 -14.94 25.81
CA PRO A 668 -13.12 -16.10 26.17
C PRO A 668 -12.98 -16.41 27.66
N VAL A 669 -14.08 -16.76 28.31
CA VAL A 669 -14.15 -17.10 29.73
C VAL A 669 -14.59 -18.55 29.92
N ASP A 670 -14.57 -19.06 31.13
CA ASP A 670 -15.02 -20.41 31.53
C ASP A 670 -14.36 -21.53 30.70
N LEU A 671 -13.04 -21.38 30.48
CA LEU A 671 -12.29 -22.35 29.70
C LEU A 671 -12.15 -23.66 30.46
N THR A 672 -12.81 -24.69 30.00
CA THR A 672 -12.88 -26.02 30.58
C THR A 672 -12.43 -27.09 29.60
N PHE A 673 -12.07 -28.27 30.17
CA PHE A 673 -11.72 -29.42 29.35
C PHE A 673 -12.57 -30.64 29.73
N THR A 674 -12.97 -31.39 28.72
CA THR A 674 -13.49 -32.74 28.89
C THR A 674 -12.60 -33.74 28.14
N ALA A 675 -12.32 -34.85 28.78
CA ALA A 675 -11.50 -35.92 28.19
C ALA A 675 -12.35 -37.12 27.89
N ALA A 676 -12.29 -37.62 26.67
CA ALA A 676 -12.99 -38.84 26.26
C ALA A 676 -11.96 -39.85 25.70
N GLU A 677 -12.08 -41.12 26.12
CA GLU A 677 -11.25 -42.17 25.57
C GLU A 677 -11.75 -42.57 24.17
N VAL A 678 -10.82 -42.65 23.24
CA VAL A 678 -11.08 -43.11 21.87
C VAL A 678 -10.18 -44.32 21.62
N VAL A 679 -10.82 -45.45 21.41
CA VAL A 679 -10.10 -46.69 21.06
C VAL A 679 -10.12 -46.84 19.54
N LYS A 680 -8.95 -46.80 18.93
CA LYS A 680 -8.78 -47.03 17.49
C LYS A 680 -7.62 -48.00 17.29
N ASP A 681 -7.83 -49.05 16.53
CA ASP A 681 -6.81 -50.02 16.14
C ASP A 681 -5.97 -50.61 17.32
N ARG A 682 -6.64 -50.93 18.43
CA ARG A 682 -6.04 -51.44 19.70
C ARG A 682 -5.22 -50.40 20.49
N ASN A 683 -5.15 -49.14 20.02
CA ASN A 683 -4.51 -48.08 20.77
C ASN A 683 -5.58 -47.19 21.43
N THR A 684 -5.45 -46.96 22.73
CA THR A 684 -6.29 -46.01 23.47
C THR A 684 -5.64 -44.62 23.42
N THR A 685 -6.26 -43.71 22.74
CA THR A 685 -5.93 -42.31 22.73
C THR A 685 -7.00 -41.50 23.42
N ILE A 686 -6.68 -40.30 23.84
CA ILE A 686 -7.67 -39.42 24.45
C ILE A 686 -7.98 -38.29 23.48
N ARG A 687 -9.27 -38.07 23.28
CA ARG A 687 -9.78 -36.85 22.67
C ARG A 687 -10.01 -35.86 23.80
N LEU A 688 -9.36 -34.71 23.72
CA LEU A 688 -9.53 -33.61 24.66
C LEU A 688 -10.40 -32.54 23.99
N THR A 689 -11.55 -32.25 24.55
CA THR A 689 -12.42 -31.16 24.07
C THR A 689 -12.22 -29.95 24.99
N ALA A 690 -11.68 -28.88 24.47
CA ALA A 690 -11.64 -27.58 25.12
C ALA A 690 -12.97 -26.85 24.82
N SER A 691 -13.64 -26.31 25.83
CA SER A 691 -14.87 -25.51 25.70
C SER A 691 -14.74 -24.20 26.45
N TRP A 692 -15.35 -23.17 25.92
CA TRP A 692 -15.32 -21.81 26.50
C TRP A 692 -16.62 -21.07 26.24
N SER A 693 -16.84 -20.02 27.01
CA SER A 693 -17.92 -19.07 26.77
C SER A 693 -17.41 -17.81 26.08
N ARG A 694 -18.23 -17.20 25.25
CA ARG A 694 -17.91 -15.90 24.60
C ARG A 694 -17.85 -14.73 25.59
N GLY A 695 -18.22 -14.94 26.85
CA GLY A 695 -18.44 -13.86 27.79
C GLY A 695 -19.61 -12.98 27.38
N SER A 696 -19.64 -11.75 27.84
CA SER A 696 -20.66 -10.76 27.44
C SER A 696 -20.40 -10.12 26.06
N SER A 697 -19.35 -10.56 25.35
CA SER A 697 -18.99 -9.99 24.05
C SER A 697 -19.75 -10.61 22.90
N ILE A 698 -20.68 -9.88 22.34
CA ILE A 698 -21.41 -10.23 21.10
C ILE A 698 -20.55 -10.11 19.85
N THR A 699 -19.33 -9.59 19.96
CA THR A 699 -18.48 -9.20 18.82
C THR A 699 -17.50 -10.28 18.36
N SER A 700 -17.38 -11.40 19.08
CA SER A 700 -16.55 -12.53 18.63
C SER A 700 -17.27 -13.37 17.59
N VAL A 701 -16.84 -13.32 16.33
CA VAL A 701 -17.39 -14.15 15.23
C VAL A 701 -16.64 -15.45 15.04
N SER A 702 -15.36 -15.49 15.42
CA SER A 702 -14.50 -16.68 15.37
C SER A 702 -13.49 -16.67 16.51
N PHE A 703 -12.81 -17.79 16.69
CA PHE A 703 -11.78 -17.96 17.72
C PHE A 703 -10.51 -18.47 17.09
N PHE A 704 -9.40 -17.84 17.45
CA PHE A 704 -8.07 -18.32 17.13
C PHE A 704 -7.57 -19.17 18.29
N VAL A 705 -7.27 -20.42 17.98
CA VAL A 705 -6.87 -21.45 18.91
C VAL A 705 -5.41 -21.81 18.69
N LYS A 706 -4.67 -21.94 19.78
CA LYS A 706 -3.26 -22.38 19.76
C LYS A 706 -3.05 -23.38 20.88
N TYR A 707 -2.55 -24.56 20.56
CA TYR A 707 -2.29 -25.58 21.58
C TYR A 707 -0.97 -26.30 21.35
N LYS A 708 -0.41 -26.86 22.42
CA LYS A 708 0.73 -27.76 22.36
C LYS A 708 0.53 -28.95 23.28
N ILE A 709 1.05 -30.10 22.85
CA ILE A 709 1.02 -31.35 23.60
C ILE A 709 2.45 -31.62 24.11
N GLY A 710 2.62 -31.70 25.44
CA GLY A 710 3.93 -31.84 26.05
C GLY A 710 4.92 -30.74 25.69
N ASP A 711 6.11 -31.11 25.29
CA ASP A 711 7.18 -30.19 24.86
C ASP A 711 7.19 -29.95 23.36
N GLY A 712 6.14 -30.41 22.65
CA GLY A 712 6.00 -30.24 21.20
C GLY A 712 5.78 -28.77 20.80
N ASN A 713 5.77 -28.52 19.49
CA ASN A 713 5.48 -27.22 18.91
C ASN A 713 4.00 -26.83 19.08
N PHE A 714 3.73 -25.53 19.05
CA PHE A 714 2.37 -25.04 19.06
C PHE A 714 1.69 -25.26 17.70
N VAL A 715 0.50 -25.85 17.73
CA VAL A 715 -0.39 -25.99 16.58
C VAL A 715 -1.41 -24.86 16.64
N GLU A 716 -1.66 -24.19 15.51
CA GLU A 716 -2.61 -23.07 15.38
C GLU A 716 -3.80 -23.47 14.52
N SER A 717 -4.99 -23.01 14.91
CA SER A 717 -6.23 -23.25 14.17
C SER A 717 -7.25 -22.14 14.42
N THR A 718 -8.28 -22.07 13.57
CA THR A 718 -9.42 -21.17 13.77
C THR A 718 -10.72 -21.96 13.79
N THR A 719 -11.67 -21.52 14.62
CA THR A 719 -13.00 -22.11 14.71
C THR A 719 -14.05 -21.04 14.96
N THR A 720 -15.27 -21.27 14.48
CA THR A 720 -16.45 -20.45 14.79
C THR A 720 -17.18 -20.97 16.02
N ASN A 721 -16.88 -22.20 16.45
CA ASN A 721 -17.51 -22.84 17.60
C ASN A 721 -16.85 -22.40 18.91
N THR A 722 -17.57 -22.54 20.00
CA THR A 722 -17.08 -22.32 21.37
C THR A 722 -16.44 -23.55 21.96
N SER A 723 -16.08 -24.52 21.15
CA SER A 723 -15.33 -25.72 21.51
C SER A 723 -14.35 -26.13 20.42
N PHE A 724 -13.31 -26.86 20.83
CA PHE A 724 -12.26 -27.35 19.92
C PHE A 724 -11.78 -28.72 20.39
N ASN A 725 -11.70 -29.67 19.48
CA ASN A 725 -11.24 -31.04 19.77
C ASN A 725 -9.76 -31.18 19.42
N ILE A 726 -9.00 -31.71 20.37
CA ILE A 726 -7.62 -32.12 20.17
C ILE A 726 -7.61 -33.67 20.18
N GLU A 727 -7.33 -34.25 19.03
CA GLU A 727 -7.33 -35.70 18.84
C GLU A 727 -5.97 -36.32 19.20
N ASN A 728 -6.00 -37.59 19.52
CA ASN A 728 -4.80 -38.42 19.73
C ASN A 728 -3.85 -37.91 20.80
N VAL A 729 -4.35 -37.39 21.90
CA VAL A 729 -3.52 -36.92 23.01
C VAL A 729 -3.06 -38.10 23.87
N PRO A 730 -1.74 -38.25 24.12
CA PRO A 730 -1.24 -39.33 24.97
C PRO A 730 -1.69 -39.13 26.43
N PRO A 731 -2.08 -40.20 27.16
CA PRO A 731 -2.44 -40.11 28.56
C PRO A 731 -1.27 -39.61 29.43
N GLY A 732 -1.56 -38.75 30.39
CA GLY A 732 -0.57 -38.23 31.34
C GLY A 732 0.26 -37.04 30.82
N THR A 733 0.03 -36.63 29.57
CA THR A 733 0.77 -35.51 28.95
C THR A 733 0.14 -34.16 29.39
N LEU A 734 0.98 -33.14 29.52
CA LEU A 734 0.51 -31.77 29.77
C LEU A 734 0.10 -31.13 28.46
N VAL A 735 -1.13 -30.64 28.37
CA VAL A 735 -1.61 -29.86 27.23
C VAL A 735 -1.76 -28.40 27.63
N THR A 736 -1.08 -27.51 26.89
CA THR A 736 -1.26 -26.07 27.03
C THR A 736 -2.19 -25.59 25.91
N PHE A 737 -3.27 -24.94 26.27
CA PHE A 737 -4.27 -24.43 25.34
C PHE A 737 -4.46 -22.93 25.51
N LYS A 738 -4.52 -22.24 24.40
CA LYS A 738 -4.69 -20.80 24.32
C LYS A 738 -5.80 -20.48 23.33
N VAL A 739 -6.71 -19.62 23.71
CA VAL A 739 -7.80 -19.18 22.83
C VAL A 739 -8.02 -17.69 22.94
N ARG A 740 -8.35 -17.05 21.85
CA ARG A 740 -8.75 -15.64 21.81
C ARG A 740 -9.89 -15.46 20.81
N GLY A 741 -10.80 -14.55 21.11
CA GLY A 741 -11.85 -14.13 20.22
C GLY A 741 -11.30 -13.29 19.08
N VAL A 742 -11.89 -13.45 17.89
CA VAL A 742 -11.60 -12.65 16.70
C VAL A 742 -12.89 -11.94 16.30
N GLY A 743 -12.83 -10.64 16.20
CA GLY A 743 -13.93 -9.80 15.74
C GLY A 743 -14.22 -9.98 14.25
N PRO A 744 -15.31 -9.37 13.74
CA PRO A 744 -15.70 -9.50 12.35
C PRO A 744 -14.70 -8.84 11.39
N ALA A 745 -14.72 -9.32 10.14
CA ALA A 745 -14.01 -8.66 9.06
C ALA A 745 -14.59 -7.24 8.82
N PRO A 746 -13.78 -6.29 8.29
CA PRO A 746 -12.42 -6.50 7.79
C PRO A 746 -11.32 -6.37 8.85
N ARG A 747 -11.62 -5.86 10.05
CA ARG A 747 -10.57 -5.51 11.03
C ARG A 747 -10.02 -6.70 11.81
N ASN A 748 -10.78 -7.79 11.96
CA ASN A 748 -10.35 -9.01 12.64
C ASN A 748 -9.63 -8.78 13.98
N LYS A 749 -10.04 -7.76 14.73
CA LYS A 749 -9.43 -7.43 16.04
C LYS A 749 -9.48 -8.63 16.96
N ARG A 750 -8.41 -8.86 17.69
CA ARG A 750 -8.24 -10.05 18.54
C ARG A 750 -8.29 -9.68 19.99
N SER A 751 -9.00 -10.49 20.78
CA SER A 751 -9.06 -10.35 22.24
C SER A 751 -7.72 -10.65 22.92
N VAL A 752 -7.62 -10.34 24.19
CA VAL A 752 -6.60 -10.90 25.07
C VAL A 752 -6.71 -12.42 25.06
N VAL A 753 -5.57 -13.11 25.20
CA VAL A 753 -5.49 -14.58 25.13
C VAL A 753 -5.92 -15.17 26.48
N ALA A 754 -6.93 -16.03 26.47
CA ALA A 754 -7.22 -16.93 27.58
C ALA A 754 -6.31 -18.16 27.48
N THR A 755 -5.62 -18.48 28.56
CA THR A 755 -4.67 -19.62 28.59
C THR A 755 -5.05 -20.57 29.73
N THR A 756 -5.04 -21.87 29.44
CA THR A 756 -5.18 -22.90 30.46
C THR A 756 -4.31 -24.09 30.14
N GLN A 757 -4.06 -24.92 31.17
CA GLN A 757 -3.28 -26.14 31.03
C GLN A 757 -4.02 -27.29 31.73
N ILE A 758 -3.95 -28.44 31.11
CA ILE A 758 -4.48 -29.69 31.73
C ILE A 758 -3.45 -30.81 31.60
N LYS A 759 -3.28 -31.55 32.65
CA LYS A 759 -2.61 -32.84 32.60
C LYS A 759 -3.63 -33.89 32.27
N VAL A 760 -3.54 -34.47 31.10
CA VAL A 760 -4.52 -35.42 30.58
C VAL A 760 -4.63 -36.62 31.51
N PRO A 761 -5.85 -37.01 31.98
CA PRO A 761 -6.02 -38.13 32.87
C PRO A 761 -5.47 -39.41 32.28
N ARG A 762 -4.90 -40.24 33.11
CA ARG A 762 -4.54 -41.59 32.70
C ARG A 762 -5.80 -42.47 32.81
N PRO A 763 -6.06 -43.36 31.85
CA PRO A 763 -7.17 -44.28 31.95
C PRO A 763 -7.04 -45.07 33.25
N THR A 764 -8.05 -44.99 34.08
CA THR A 764 -8.09 -45.69 35.39
C THR A 764 -8.87 -46.99 35.31
N ARG A 765 -9.27 -47.42 34.12
CA ARG A 765 -10.00 -48.66 33.97
C ARG A 765 -9.12 -49.83 34.39
N LYS A 766 -9.39 -50.37 35.55
CA LYS A 766 -9.01 -51.74 35.84
C LYS A 766 -9.89 -52.60 34.95
N CYS A 767 -9.27 -53.47 34.15
CA CYS A 767 -10.00 -54.54 33.50
C CYS A 767 -10.76 -55.29 34.59
N PRO A 768 -12.08 -55.41 34.50
CA PRO A 768 -12.79 -56.27 35.46
C PRO A 768 -12.22 -57.69 35.38
N ASN A 769 -12.10 -58.32 36.54
CA ASN A 769 -11.63 -59.68 36.59
C ASN A 769 -12.62 -60.57 35.82
N PRO A 770 -12.15 -61.53 35.01
CA PRO A 770 -12.99 -62.44 34.35
C PRO A 770 -13.79 -63.26 35.36
N LYS A 771 -15.08 -63.37 35.16
CA LYS A 771 -16.02 -64.16 35.94
C LYS A 771 -16.40 -65.42 35.13
N ASN A 772 -16.87 -66.45 35.78
CA ASN A 772 -17.35 -67.71 35.20
C ASN A 772 -16.35 -68.34 34.23
N VAL A 773 -15.09 -68.41 34.69
CA VAL A 773 -14.04 -69.03 33.90
C VAL A 773 -14.28 -70.55 33.88
N THR A 774 -14.57 -71.10 32.71
CA THR A 774 -14.76 -72.55 32.50
C THR A 774 -13.69 -73.07 31.53
N ILE A 775 -13.27 -74.27 31.78
CA ILE A 775 -12.34 -74.99 30.86
C ILE A 775 -13.05 -76.19 30.34
N ASP A 776 -13.31 -76.24 29.07
CA ASP A 776 -13.83 -77.41 28.36
C ASP A 776 -12.68 -78.12 27.65
N ALA A 777 -12.42 -79.38 28.05
CA ALA A 777 -11.41 -80.21 27.39
C ALA A 777 -12.10 -81.25 26.54
N ASP A 778 -11.79 -81.43 25.28
CA ASP A 778 -12.42 -82.29 24.31
C ASP A 778 -11.83 -83.74 24.35
N GLY A 779 -11.05 -84.06 25.33
CA GLY A 779 -10.47 -85.38 25.43
C GLY A 779 -9.47 -85.77 24.38
N LYS A 780 -9.22 -84.87 23.39
CA LYS A 780 -8.25 -85.03 22.28
C LYS A 780 -7.06 -84.03 22.34
N GLY A 781 -6.78 -83.47 23.54
CA GLY A 781 -5.69 -82.60 23.76
C GLY A 781 -5.94 -81.12 23.48
N LYS A 782 -7.17 -80.74 23.18
CA LYS A 782 -7.56 -79.33 23.01
C LYS A 782 -8.40 -78.86 24.17
N ALA A 783 -8.01 -77.82 24.84
CA ALA A 783 -8.76 -77.15 25.91
C ALA A 783 -9.27 -75.80 25.39
N THR A 784 -10.57 -75.53 25.57
CA THR A 784 -11.19 -74.23 25.26
C THR A 784 -11.47 -73.51 26.56
N LEU A 785 -10.90 -72.37 26.76
CA LEU A 785 -11.12 -71.48 27.90
C LEU A 785 -12.23 -70.51 27.54
N ARG A 786 -13.28 -70.49 28.34
CA ARG A 786 -14.38 -69.50 28.23
C ARG A 786 -14.50 -68.68 29.48
N TRP A 787 -14.72 -67.42 29.37
CA TRP A 787 -14.92 -66.52 30.49
C TRP A 787 -15.90 -65.42 30.10
N GLN A 788 -16.53 -64.81 31.07
CA GLN A 788 -17.37 -63.63 30.92
C GLN A 788 -16.72 -62.44 31.56
N ILE A 789 -16.76 -61.34 30.93
CA ILE A 789 -16.34 -60.05 31.52
C ILE A 789 -17.62 -59.25 31.71
N ASP A 790 -17.92 -58.89 32.95
CA ASP A 790 -19.09 -58.10 33.28
C ASP A 790 -18.69 -56.62 33.24
N PHE A 791 -19.27 -55.91 32.28
CA PHE A 791 -19.05 -54.47 32.15
C PHE A 791 -20.15 -53.64 32.83
N THR A 792 -21.12 -54.25 33.50
CA THR A 792 -22.18 -53.59 34.25
C THR A 792 -21.59 -52.96 35.52
N GLY A 793 -21.57 -51.61 35.56
CA GLY A 793 -21.09 -50.86 36.72
C GLY A 793 -19.74 -50.16 36.52
N VAL A 794 -19.27 -50.03 35.28
CA VAL A 794 -18.12 -49.17 34.92
C VAL A 794 -18.70 -48.01 34.17
N GLU A 795 -19.16 -46.95 34.90
CA GLU A 795 -19.41 -45.63 34.34
C GLU A 795 -18.12 -44.89 34.05
#